data_2147d099a38de0e1a8f8e53210de6d12
#
_entry.id   2147d099a38de0e1a8f8e53210de6d12
#
_cell.length_a   1.000
_cell.length_b   1.000
_cell.length_c   1.000
_cell.angle_alpha   90.00
_cell.angle_beta   90.00
_cell.angle_gamma   90.00
#
_symmetry.space_group_name_H-M   'P 1'
#
loop_
_entity.id
_entity.type
_entity.pdbx_description
1 polymer ?
#
loop_
_entity_poly.entity_id
_entity_poly.type
_entity_poly.pdbx_seq_one_letter_code
_entity_poly.pdbx_strand_id
1 'polypeptide(L)'
;PLQQNIFEVMEKLREIYPQRKFVMSRFEEVFEQIEAQRESLAILKGEFIDGKYMRVHRTIGSTRMDIKIAHARIENKIVNLLEPLATLAWTLGFDYHHGLLEKMWKEILKNHAHDSIGCCCSDKVHREIVARFELAEDMADNLIRFYMRKIADNMPQSDADKLVLFNLMPWPREEVINTTVRLRGSQFNLRDGRGQPVPYFIRHAREIDPGLIDRQIVHYGNYDPFMEFDIQISQIVPSMGYRTLYIEANQLGNVVTPKSKTEGILENAFWQIALNEDGSLRLVDKDSGVRYDRVFQIEEGSDDGDEYDYSPAKEEWAITSANAKPQYDIIHEAWQSRAIIRYEIAVPRNLSERRAKQCSGRVGVETVITLSHNSRRIDADINLDNQADDHRIRVLIPTPFNTDVVLADTQFGSLTRPVKDCAMNVWQQEGWKEAPVPVWNMLNYAVLQEGRNGIAVFSEGLREFEVIGEENKTFAITLLRGVGLLGKEDLLLRPGRPSGIKMPVSDSQLRGSFSCRLSLFSYIGTPVTAGVAQQARAWLTPVQCYNKIPWDAMKLNKAKFNVPESYSLLKMPPVGCLISALKKAEDRQELILRLFNPAELTSCDATVAFSRKVMTCTETMMNERFNTEKNEVLKELALFLPGQSRTFSYRIV
;
A
#
# COMPACT_ATOMS: atom_id res chain seq x y z
N PRO A 1 -29.55 -18.91 -2.37
CA PRO A 1 -29.89 -20.28 -2.72
C PRO A 1 -31.33 -20.36 -3.19
N LEU A 2 -31.59 -21.16 -4.22
CA LEU A 2 -32.95 -21.43 -4.68
C LEU A 2 -33.70 -22.16 -3.53
N GLN A 3 -34.82 -21.58 -3.14
CA GLN A 3 -35.69 -22.21 -2.15
C GLN A 3 -36.41 -23.44 -2.83
N GLN A 4 -36.35 -24.59 -2.18
CA GLN A 4 -36.94 -25.81 -2.74
C GLN A 4 -38.45 -25.67 -2.93
N ASN A 5 -39.12 -24.86 -2.10
CA ASN A 5 -40.58 -24.68 -2.13
C ASN A 5 -41.03 -23.38 -2.85
N ILE A 6 -40.22 -22.84 -3.77
CA ILE A 6 -40.53 -21.56 -4.44
C ILE A 6 -41.88 -21.57 -5.16
N PHE A 7 -42.24 -22.69 -5.77
CA PHE A 7 -43.53 -22.79 -6.46
C PHE A 7 -44.73 -22.75 -5.49
N GLU A 8 -44.64 -23.40 -4.34
CA GLU A 8 -45.66 -23.36 -3.30
C GLU A 8 -45.79 -21.93 -2.72
N VAL A 9 -44.68 -21.25 -2.53
CA VAL A 9 -44.67 -19.86 -2.10
C VAL A 9 -45.33 -18.95 -3.13
N MET A 10 -45.06 -19.19 -4.42
CA MET A 10 -45.70 -18.42 -5.50
C MET A 10 -47.20 -18.64 -5.58
N GLU A 11 -47.66 -19.87 -5.38
CA GLU A 11 -49.11 -20.18 -5.32
C GLU A 11 -49.76 -19.45 -4.15
N LYS A 12 -49.20 -19.54 -2.95
CA LYS A 12 -49.72 -18.80 -1.78
C LYS A 12 -49.70 -17.30 -2.00
N LEU A 13 -48.70 -16.73 -2.63
CA LEU A 13 -48.65 -15.31 -2.94
C LEU A 13 -49.75 -14.91 -3.92
N ARG A 14 -50.10 -15.75 -4.88
CA ARG A 14 -51.19 -15.52 -5.84
C ARG A 14 -52.57 -15.59 -5.13
N GLU A 15 -52.73 -16.48 -4.14
CA GLU A 15 -53.92 -16.56 -3.32
C GLU A 15 -54.09 -15.29 -2.43
N ILE A 16 -53.02 -14.88 -1.80
CA ILE A 16 -53.03 -13.71 -0.87
C ILE A 16 -53.22 -12.39 -1.64
N TYR A 17 -52.61 -12.30 -2.84
CA TYR A 17 -52.61 -11.08 -3.67
C TYR A 17 -53.15 -11.35 -5.06
N PRO A 18 -54.42 -11.68 -5.25
CA PRO A 18 -54.98 -12.10 -6.53
C PRO A 18 -54.92 -11.05 -7.62
N GLN A 19 -54.78 -9.75 -7.22
CA GLN A 19 -54.61 -8.62 -8.15
C GLN A 19 -53.16 -8.42 -8.64
N ARG A 20 -52.20 -9.19 -8.11
CA ARG A 20 -50.79 -9.09 -8.50
C ARG A 20 -50.36 -10.30 -9.31
N LYS A 21 -49.52 -10.06 -10.30
CA LYS A 21 -48.90 -11.10 -11.13
C LYS A 21 -47.56 -11.48 -10.55
N PHE A 22 -47.40 -12.73 -10.08
CA PHE A 22 -46.12 -13.29 -9.64
C PHE A 22 -45.55 -14.19 -10.73
N VAL A 23 -44.34 -13.89 -11.20
CA VAL A 23 -43.65 -14.62 -12.28
C VAL A 23 -42.23 -14.97 -11.87
N MET A 24 -41.75 -16.10 -12.39
CA MET A 24 -40.29 -16.35 -12.39
C MET A 24 -39.69 -15.52 -13.54
N SER A 25 -38.67 -14.78 -13.23
CA SER A 25 -38.05 -13.84 -14.18
C SER A 25 -36.53 -13.92 -14.11
N ARG A 26 -35.85 -13.27 -15.04
CA ARG A 26 -34.41 -13.07 -15.09
C ARG A 26 -34.12 -11.59 -14.78
N PHE A 27 -32.90 -11.31 -14.36
CA PHE A 27 -32.50 -9.93 -14.04
C PHE A 27 -32.63 -9.02 -15.25
N GLU A 28 -32.33 -9.51 -16.46
CA GLU A 28 -32.43 -8.74 -17.71
C GLU A 28 -33.84 -8.21 -17.93
N GLU A 29 -34.88 -9.03 -17.71
CA GLU A 29 -36.28 -8.64 -17.86
C GLU A 29 -36.69 -7.52 -16.87
N VAL A 30 -36.11 -7.54 -15.65
CA VAL A 30 -36.32 -6.49 -14.66
C VAL A 30 -35.63 -5.20 -15.10
N PHE A 31 -34.39 -5.29 -15.58
CA PHE A 31 -33.63 -4.13 -16.04
C PHE A 31 -34.26 -3.49 -17.30
N GLU A 32 -34.80 -4.27 -18.23
CA GLU A 32 -35.53 -3.72 -19.39
C GLU A 32 -36.73 -2.88 -18.97
N GLN A 33 -37.48 -3.32 -17.93
CA GLN A 33 -38.61 -2.56 -17.40
C GLN A 33 -38.18 -1.27 -16.66
N ILE A 34 -37.06 -1.34 -15.95
CA ILE A 34 -36.49 -0.16 -15.26
C ILE A 34 -35.95 0.84 -16.28
N GLU A 35 -35.24 0.37 -17.30
CA GLU A 35 -34.70 1.23 -18.38
C GLU A 35 -35.79 1.99 -19.11
N ALA A 36 -36.95 1.39 -19.31
CA ALA A 36 -38.10 2.06 -19.90
C ALA A 36 -38.64 3.28 -19.08
N GLN A 37 -38.25 3.34 -17.78
CA GLN A 37 -38.62 4.40 -16.85
C GLN A 37 -37.44 5.26 -16.43
N ARG A 38 -36.27 5.10 -17.04
CA ARG A 38 -35.00 5.71 -16.63
C ARG A 38 -35.09 7.23 -16.37
N GLU A 39 -35.77 7.96 -17.23
CA GLU A 39 -35.88 9.42 -17.10
C GLU A 39 -36.71 9.88 -15.89
N SER A 40 -37.55 8.99 -15.34
CA SER A 40 -38.38 9.28 -14.17
C SER A 40 -37.70 8.87 -12.83
N LEU A 41 -36.55 8.18 -12.91
CA LEU A 41 -35.85 7.72 -11.71
C LEU A 41 -34.99 8.81 -11.10
N ALA A 42 -34.95 8.86 -9.78
CA ALA A 42 -34.04 9.73 -9.05
C ALA A 42 -32.58 9.27 -9.23
N ILE A 43 -31.67 10.20 -9.48
CA ILE A 43 -30.24 9.93 -9.55
C ILE A 43 -29.66 10.03 -8.14
N LEU A 44 -29.15 8.92 -7.63
CA LEU A 44 -28.40 8.87 -6.38
C LEU A 44 -26.91 9.04 -6.68
N LYS A 45 -26.22 9.87 -5.90
CA LYS A 45 -24.77 10.13 -6.01
C LYS A 45 -24.09 9.89 -4.68
N GLY A 46 -22.84 9.42 -4.73
CA GLY A 46 -22.02 9.16 -3.56
C GLY A 46 -21.86 7.67 -3.26
N GLU A 47 -21.32 7.37 -2.09
CA GLU A 47 -21.11 6.00 -1.60
C GLU A 47 -22.41 5.46 -0.99
N PHE A 48 -22.76 4.21 -1.29
CA PHE A 48 -23.96 3.55 -0.72
C PHE A 48 -23.64 2.90 0.64
N ILE A 49 -23.30 3.71 1.62
CA ILE A 49 -22.89 3.30 2.97
C ILE A 49 -23.83 3.77 4.08
N ASP A 50 -25.11 3.99 3.75
CA ASP A 50 -26.15 4.41 4.70
C ASP A 50 -26.64 3.19 5.50
N GLY A 51 -26.42 3.22 6.83
CA GLY A 51 -26.83 2.20 7.78
C GLY A 51 -28.29 2.27 8.23
N LYS A 52 -29.14 3.14 7.66
CA LYS A 52 -30.50 3.39 8.12
C LYS A 52 -31.40 2.16 8.03
N TYR A 53 -31.42 1.52 6.87
CA TYR A 53 -32.34 0.41 6.60
C TYR A 53 -31.67 -0.95 6.64
N MET A 54 -30.35 -1.00 6.46
CA MET A 54 -29.56 -2.23 6.49
C MET A 54 -28.18 -1.97 7.11
N ARG A 55 -27.50 -3.03 7.52
CA ARG A 55 -26.12 -2.97 8.00
C ARG A 55 -25.18 -2.87 6.83
N VAL A 56 -24.20 -2.02 6.93
CA VAL A 56 -23.17 -1.78 5.90
C VAL A 56 -21.76 -2.09 6.38
N HIS A 57 -21.59 -2.34 7.70
CA HIS A 57 -20.32 -2.73 8.31
C HIS A 57 -19.19 -1.75 8.00
N ARG A 58 -19.38 -0.46 8.32
CA ARG A 58 -18.43 0.61 8.01
C ARG A 58 -17.01 0.34 8.51
N THR A 59 -16.91 -0.29 9.65
CA THR A 59 -15.64 -0.48 10.36
C THR A 59 -14.97 -1.84 10.09
N ILE A 60 -15.48 -2.61 9.12
CA ILE A 60 -14.87 -3.88 8.70
C ILE A 60 -13.46 -3.70 8.10
N GLY A 61 -13.14 -2.48 7.68
CA GLY A 61 -11.84 -2.12 7.12
C GLY A 61 -10.65 -2.32 8.06
N SER A 62 -10.89 -2.41 9.38
CA SER A 62 -9.85 -2.62 10.40
C SER A 62 -9.85 -4.01 11.03
N THR A 63 -10.76 -4.90 10.61
CA THR A 63 -10.80 -6.28 11.10
C THR A 63 -9.64 -7.08 10.55
N ARG A 64 -8.92 -7.84 11.42
CA ARG A 64 -7.75 -8.65 11.06
C ARG A 64 -6.81 -7.87 10.14
N MET A 65 -6.24 -6.79 10.68
CA MET A 65 -5.43 -5.84 9.93
C MET A 65 -4.20 -6.48 9.27
N ASP A 66 -3.69 -7.57 9.80
CA ASP A 66 -2.65 -8.41 9.23
C ASP A 66 -3.00 -8.87 7.79
N ILE A 67 -4.24 -9.32 7.55
CA ILE A 67 -4.73 -9.68 6.22
C ILE A 67 -4.81 -8.46 5.30
N LYS A 68 -5.28 -7.32 5.80
CA LYS A 68 -5.39 -6.09 5.00
C LYS A 68 -4.02 -5.61 4.52
N ILE A 69 -3.03 -5.64 5.42
CA ILE A 69 -1.64 -5.27 5.10
C ILE A 69 -1.01 -6.28 4.14
N ALA A 70 -1.16 -7.58 4.39
CA ALA A 70 -0.65 -8.61 3.50
C ALA A 70 -1.25 -8.49 2.10
N HIS A 71 -2.56 -8.28 1.99
CA HIS A 71 -3.24 -8.05 0.71
C HIS A 71 -2.68 -6.83 -0.03
N ALA A 72 -2.60 -5.67 0.64
CA ALA A 72 -2.11 -4.44 0.03
C ALA A 72 -0.67 -4.59 -0.47
N ARG A 73 0.19 -5.24 0.34
CA ARG A 73 1.60 -5.49 0.00
C ARG A 73 1.74 -6.38 -1.24
N ILE A 74 1.02 -7.52 -1.29
CA ILE A 74 1.14 -8.44 -2.43
C ILE A 74 0.50 -7.89 -3.70
N GLU A 75 -0.67 -7.24 -3.62
CA GLU A 75 -1.31 -6.58 -4.76
C GLU A 75 -0.38 -5.53 -5.36
N ASN A 76 0.17 -4.63 -4.51
CA ASN A 76 1.12 -3.61 -4.95
C ASN A 76 2.38 -4.24 -5.57
N LYS A 77 2.93 -5.29 -4.97
CA LYS A 77 4.10 -6.02 -5.48
C LYS A 77 3.85 -6.59 -6.88
N ILE A 78 2.69 -7.17 -7.14
CA ILE A 78 2.37 -7.73 -8.45
C ILE A 78 2.09 -6.64 -9.48
N VAL A 79 1.18 -5.72 -9.16
CA VAL A 79 0.71 -4.70 -10.11
C VAL A 79 1.77 -3.67 -10.44
N ASN A 80 2.55 -3.25 -9.45
CA ASN A 80 3.49 -2.13 -9.61
C ASN A 80 4.95 -2.55 -9.74
N LEU A 81 5.31 -3.79 -9.41
CA LEU A 81 6.68 -4.27 -9.54
C LEU A 81 6.78 -5.44 -10.53
N LEU A 82 6.09 -6.56 -10.29
CA LEU A 82 6.30 -7.77 -11.05
C LEU A 82 5.80 -7.69 -12.49
N GLU A 83 4.54 -7.31 -12.72
CA GLU A 83 3.98 -7.21 -14.09
C GLU A 83 4.71 -6.16 -14.94
N PRO A 84 5.03 -4.95 -14.43
CA PRO A 84 5.87 -3.99 -15.15
C PRO A 84 7.27 -4.52 -15.46
N LEU A 85 7.93 -5.20 -14.51
CA LEU A 85 9.26 -5.78 -14.71
C LEU A 85 9.22 -6.94 -15.72
N ALA A 86 8.23 -7.81 -15.65
CA ALA A 86 8.01 -8.88 -16.63
C ALA A 86 7.78 -8.31 -18.03
N THR A 87 7.01 -7.22 -18.13
CA THR A 87 6.76 -6.52 -19.40
C THR A 87 8.04 -5.87 -19.94
N LEU A 88 8.81 -5.22 -19.07
CA LEU A 88 10.13 -4.68 -19.43
C LEU A 88 11.04 -5.79 -19.97
N ALA A 89 11.14 -6.93 -19.28
CA ALA A 89 11.91 -8.07 -19.72
C ALA A 89 11.40 -8.63 -21.06
N TRP A 90 10.09 -8.77 -21.23
CA TRP A 90 9.48 -9.22 -22.48
C TRP A 90 9.82 -8.29 -23.66
N THR A 91 9.78 -6.99 -23.47
CA THR A 91 10.17 -6.02 -24.53
C THR A 91 11.66 -6.11 -24.88
N LEU A 92 12.50 -6.68 -24.02
CA LEU A 92 13.90 -6.97 -24.27
C LEU A 92 14.13 -8.36 -24.89
N GLY A 93 13.06 -9.12 -25.19
CA GLY A 93 13.10 -10.41 -25.88
C GLY A 93 12.97 -11.64 -24.96
N PHE A 94 12.75 -11.46 -23.67
CA PHE A 94 12.56 -12.59 -22.74
C PHE A 94 11.11 -13.08 -22.73
N ASP A 95 10.91 -14.32 -22.26
CA ASP A 95 9.58 -14.91 -22.12
C ASP A 95 8.77 -14.20 -21.02
N TYR A 96 7.50 -13.97 -21.30
CA TYR A 96 6.51 -13.52 -20.31
C TYR A 96 5.76 -14.74 -19.75
N HIS A 97 5.93 -15.01 -18.47
CA HIS A 97 5.44 -16.24 -17.84
C HIS A 97 3.97 -16.12 -17.40
N HIS A 98 3.05 -16.00 -18.36
CA HIS A 98 1.60 -15.87 -18.08
C HIS A 98 1.08 -16.90 -17.08
N GLY A 99 1.40 -18.20 -17.27
CA GLY A 99 0.89 -19.26 -16.41
C GLY A 99 1.27 -19.12 -14.94
N LEU A 100 2.47 -18.58 -14.63
CA LEU A 100 2.88 -18.33 -13.25
C LEU A 100 2.18 -17.09 -12.66
N LEU A 101 2.00 -16.04 -13.44
CA LEU A 101 1.25 -14.86 -13.04
C LEU A 101 -0.23 -15.20 -12.80
N GLU A 102 -0.83 -15.95 -13.71
CA GLU A 102 -2.21 -16.44 -13.56
C GLU A 102 -2.39 -17.31 -12.31
N LYS A 103 -1.47 -18.24 -12.06
CA LYS A 103 -1.49 -19.09 -10.87
C LYS A 103 -1.48 -18.23 -9.60
N MET A 104 -0.59 -17.25 -9.53
CA MET A 104 -0.45 -16.34 -8.40
C MET A 104 -1.71 -15.51 -8.19
N TRP A 105 -2.27 -14.90 -9.26
CA TRP A 105 -3.53 -14.18 -9.19
C TRP A 105 -4.69 -15.07 -8.71
N LYS A 106 -4.75 -16.32 -9.14
CA LYS A 106 -5.77 -17.26 -8.68
C LYS A 106 -5.69 -17.54 -7.18
N GLU A 107 -4.49 -17.63 -6.59
CA GLU A 107 -4.35 -17.79 -5.14
C GLU A 107 -4.85 -16.54 -4.39
N ILE A 108 -4.55 -15.34 -4.87
CA ILE A 108 -5.03 -14.09 -4.27
C ILE A 108 -6.55 -13.95 -4.42
N LEU A 109 -7.09 -14.23 -5.61
CA LEU A 109 -8.53 -14.08 -5.90
C LEU A 109 -9.40 -15.05 -5.07
N LYS A 110 -8.88 -16.19 -4.65
CA LYS A 110 -9.57 -17.07 -3.68
C LYS A 110 -9.82 -16.36 -2.34
N ASN A 111 -8.94 -15.44 -1.96
CA ASN A 111 -9.06 -14.65 -0.73
C ASN A 111 -10.02 -13.46 -0.88
N HIS A 112 -10.48 -13.14 -2.11
CA HIS A 112 -11.39 -12.01 -2.37
C HIS A 112 -12.88 -12.36 -2.20
N ALA A 113 -13.25 -13.61 -1.80
CA ALA A 113 -14.58 -13.86 -1.28
C ALA A 113 -14.86 -12.85 -0.15
N HIS A 114 -16.06 -12.22 -0.13
CA HIS A 114 -16.30 -11.04 0.70
C HIS A 114 -16.06 -11.27 2.21
N ASP A 115 -16.42 -12.43 2.77
CA ASP A 115 -16.12 -12.76 4.17
C ASP A 115 -14.62 -12.99 4.40
N SER A 116 -13.90 -13.52 3.40
CA SER A 116 -12.45 -13.74 3.50
C SER A 116 -11.68 -12.43 3.54
N ILE A 117 -11.89 -11.53 2.56
CA ILE A 117 -11.19 -10.24 2.52
C ILE A 117 -11.80 -9.21 3.47
N GLY A 118 -13.08 -9.32 3.78
CA GLY A 118 -13.75 -8.60 4.87
C GLY A 118 -13.20 -9.02 6.22
N CYS A 119 -12.68 -10.25 6.32
CA CYS A 119 -12.05 -10.84 7.51
C CYS A 119 -13.04 -11.21 8.63
N CYS A 120 -14.32 -11.30 8.34
CA CYS A 120 -15.33 -11.83 9.25
C CYS A 120 -15.39 -13.36 9.09
N CYS A 121 -14.36 -14.04 9.56
CA CYS A 121 -14.15 -15.46 9.31
C CYS A 121 -13.57 -16.21 10.52
N SER A 122 -13.67 -17.55 10.51
CA SER A 122 -13.07 -18.37 11.55
C SER A 122 -11.54 -18.31 11.52
N ASP A 123 -10.89 -18.58 12.66
CA ASP A 123 -9.44 -18.67 12.76
C ASP A 123 -8.82 -19.66 11.76
N LYS A 124 -9.54 -20.76 11.45
CA LYS A 124 -9.11 -21.70 10.42
C LYS A 124 -9.02 -21.04 9.05
N VAL A 125 -10.06 -20.30 8.65
CA VAL A 125 -10.12 -19.60 7.36
C VAL A 125 -9.07 -18.49 7.32
N HIS A 126 -8.87 -17.76 8.42
CA HIS A 126 -7.81 -16.77 8.57
C HIS A 126 -6.42 -17.36 8.22
N ARG A 127 -6.05 -18.47 8.84
CA ARG A 127 -4.75 -19.13 8.57
C ARG A 127 -4.61 -19.60 7.11
N GLU A 128 -5.70 -20.05 6.50
CA GLU A 128 -5.71 -20.42 5.08
C GLU A 128 -5.54 -19.21 4.16
N ILE A 129 -6.10 -18.05 4.51
CA ILE A 129 -5.92 -16.78 3.77
C ILE A 129 -4.46 -16.34 3.85
N VAL A 130 -3.87 -16.33 5.06
CA VAL A 130 -2.47 -15.99 5.29
C VAL A 130 -1.55 -16.87 4.45
N ALA A 131 -1.75 -18.20 4.50
CA ALA A 131 -0.94 -19.16 3.75
C ALA A 131 -1.01 -18.92 2.22
N ARG A 132 -2.17 -18.54 1.67
CA ARG A 132 -2.29 -18.22 0.23
C ARG A 132 -1.57 -16.91 -0.11
N PHE A 133 -1.59 -15.90 0.76
CA PHE A 133 -0.84 -14.66 0.55
C PHE A 133 0.68 -14.91 0.64
N GLU A 134 1.15 -15.68 1.61
CA GLU A 134 2.56 -16.07 1.72
C GLU A 134 3.03 -16.80 0.45
N LEU A 135 2.28 -17.79 -0.03
CA LEU A 135 2.58 -18.49 -1.27
C LEU A 135 2.66 -17.54 -2.47
N ALA A 136 1.71 -16.63 -2.61
CA ALA A 136 1.69 -15.68 -3.70
C ALA A 136 2.87 -14.68 -3.60
N GLU A 137 3.23 -14.26 -2.39
CA GLU A 137 4.36 -13.35 -2.14
C GLU A 137 5.70 -14.03 -2.48
N ASP A 138 5.91 -15.28 -2.06
CA ASP A 138 7.09 -16.07 -2.40
C ASP A 138 7.24 -16.25 -3.93
N MET A 139 6.14 -16.54 -4.62
CA MET A 139 6.12 -16.61 -6.09
C MET A 139 6.50 -15.28 -6.73
N ALA A 140 5.95 -14.17 -6.23
CA ALA A 140 6.23 -12.83 -6.74
C ALA A 140 7.71 -12.46 -6.54
N ASP A 141 8.27 -12.68 -5.35
CA ASP A 141 9.66 -12.36 -5.03
C ASP A 141 10.64 -13.18 -5.87
N ASN A 142 10.34 -14.47 -6.08
CA ASN A 142 11.16 -15.33 -6.93
C ASN A 142 11.10 -14.88 -8.40
N LEU A 143 9.93 -14.50 -8.93
CA LEU A 143 9.78 -14.02 -10.29
C LEU A 143 10.45 -12.63 -10.50
N ILE A 144 10.32 -11.71 -9.54
CA ILE A 144 11.00 -10.41 -9.58
C ILE A 144 12.52 -10.64 -9.67
N ARG A 145 13.07 -11.46 -8.77
CA ARG A 145 14.50 -11.80 -8.78
C ARG A 145 14.91 -12.48 -10.09
N PHE A 146 14.10 -13.40 -10.59
CA PHE A 146 14.33 -14.07 -11.88
C PHE A 146 14.44 -13.08 -13.04
N TYR A 147 13.49 -12.14 -13.19
CA TYR A 147 13.51 -11.17 -14.29
C TYR A 147 14.68 -10.18 -14.16
N MET A 148 14.95 -9.67 -12.96
CA MET A 148 16.11 -8.81 -12.71
C MET A 148 17.41 -9.52 -13.11
N ARG A 149 17.57 -10.78 -12.68
CA ARG A 149 18.71 -11.61 -13.04
C ARG A 149 18.83 -11.83 -14.56
N LYS A 150 17.72 -12.19 -15.24
CA LYS A 150 17.73 -12.39 -16.69
C LYS A 150 18.18 -11.16 -17.44
N ILE A 151 17.74 -9.98 -17.04
CA ILE A 151 18.18 -8.71 -17.63
C ILE A 151 19.68 -8.51 -17.36
N ALA A 152 20.14 -8.63 -16.12
CA ALA A 152 21.52 -8.40 -15.73
C ALA A 152 22.50 -9.39 -16.38
N ASP A 153 22.15 -10.67 -16.50
CA ASP A 153 23.00 -11.71 -17.08
C ASP A 153 23.17 -11.59 -18.61
N ASN A 154 22.27 -10.86 -19.29
CA ASN A 154 22.31 -10.64 -20.73
C ASN A 154 22.89 -9.27 -21.12
N MET A 155 23.35 -8.47 -20.17
CA MET A 155 24.14 -7.26 -20.44
C MET A 155 25.55 -7.62 -20.94
N PRO A 156 26.23 -6.72 -21.66
CA PRO A 156 27.63 -6.91 -22.11
C PRO A 156 28.52 -7.39 -20.96
N GLN A 157 29.46 -8.26 -21.28
CA GLN A 157 30.42 -8.74 -20.28
C GLN A 157 31.33 -7.59 -19.82
N SER A 158 31.68 -7.58 -18.54
CA SER A 158 32.60 -6.64 -17.92
C SER A 158 33.40 -7.39 -16.86
N ASP A 159 34.63 -6.96 -16.62
CA ASP A 159 35.49 -7.47 -15.55
C ASP A 159 34.99 -7.00 -14.17
N ALA A 160 34.20 -5.93 -14.14
CA ALA A 160 33.53 -5.43 -12.93
C ALA A 160 32.18 -6.10 -12.74
N ASP A 161 31.85 -6.40 -11.48
CA ASP A 161 30.51 -6.82 -11.09
C ASP A 161 29.50 -5.68 -11.29
N LYS A 162 28.21 -6.01 -11.32
CA LYS A 162 27.17 -5.04 -11.63
C LYS A 162 26.17 -4.92 -10.49
N LEU A 163 25.80 -3.69 -10.17
CA LEU A 163 24.66 -3.33 -9.38
C LEU A 163 23.62 -2.67 -10.30
N VAL A 164 22.50 -3.35 -10.54
CA VAL A 164 21.45 -2.87 -11.45
C VAL A 164 20.30 -2.32 -10.62
N LEU A 165 19.94 -1.06 -10.88
CA LEU A 165 18.90 -0.31 -10.19
C LEU A 165 17.66 -0.22 -11.09
N PHE A 166 16.51 -0.75 -10.66
CA PHE A 166 15.27 -0.78 -11.42
C PHE A 166 14.25 0.20 -10.84
N ASN A 167 13.77 1.12 -11.65
CA ASN A 167 12.68 2.02 -11.36
C ASN A 167 11.46 1.63 -12.21
N LEU A 168 10.41 1.16 -11.58
CA LEU A 168 9.18 0.71 -12.26
C LEU A 168 8.07 1.77 -12.21
N MET A 169 8.44 3.04 -11.88
CA MET A 169 7.56 4.18 -12.07
C MET A 169 7.75 4.78 -13.46
N PRO A 170 6.71 5.37 -14.06
CA PRO A 170 6.79 5.93 -15.42
C PRO A 170 7.47 7.31 -15.49
N TRP A 171 8.12 7.77 -14.43
CA TRP A 171 8.95 8.97 -14.37
C TRP A 171 10.32 8.68 -13.76
N PRO A 172 11.37 9.41 -14.15
CA PRO A 172 12.67 9.27 -13.52
C PRO A 172 12.59 9.74 -12.07
N ARG A 173 13.32 9.07 -11.17
CA ARG A 173 13.34 9.40 -9.73
C ARG A 173 14.76 9.53 -9.24
N GLU A 174 15.00 10.56 -8.44
CA GLU A 174 16.15 10.61 -7.56
C GLU A 174 15.75 10.03 -6.21
N GLU A 175 16.38 8.93 -5.82
CA GLU A 175 16.05 8.20 -4.60
C GLU A 175 17.31 7.93 -3.79
N VAL A 176 17.14 7.93 -2.47
CA VAL A 176 18.09 7.36 -1.53
C VAL A 176 17.83 5.87 -1.47
N ILE A 177 18.76 5.09 -1.96
CA ILE A 177 18.62 3.65 -2.16
C ILE A 177 19.49 2.94 -1.14
N ASN A 178 18.87 2.13 -0.29
CA ASN A 178 19.55 1.19 0.58
C ASN A 178 19.62 -0.17 -0.13
N THR A 179 20.81 -0.71 -0.29
CA THR A 179 21.03 -1.97 -1.01
C THR A 179 22.24 -2.72 -0.45
N THR A 180 22.34 -3.98 -0.81
CA THR A 180 23.44 -4.84 -0.41
C THR A 180 24.36 -5.12 -1.58
N VAL A 181 25.66 -4.93 -1.40
CA VAL A 181 26.72 -5.30 -2.34
C VAL A 181 27.52 -6.46 -1.79
N ARG A 182 27.68 -7.50 -2.60
CA ARG A 182 28.45 -8.70 -2.26
C ARG A 182 29.60 -8.85 -3.21
N LEU A 183 30.79 -8.98 -2.68
CA LEU A 183 32.02 -9.13 -3.48
C LEU A 183 33.10 -9.89 -2.72
N ARG A 184 34.08 -10.41 -3.48
CA ARG A 184 35.33 -10.92 -2.91
C ARG A 184 36.33 -9.78 -2.82
N GLY A 185 36.56 -9.33 -1.59
CA GLY A 185 37.47 -8.22 -1.29
C GLY A 185 36.93 -7.39 -0.14
N SER A 186 37.82 -6.67 0.53
CA SER A 186 37.51 -5.85 1.70
C SER A 186 37.12 -4.41 1.38
N GLN A 187 37.24 -4.01 0.13
CA GLN A 187 36.89 -2.65 -0.36
C GLN A 187 36.50 -2.70 -1.83
N PHE A 188 35.80 -1.68 -2.27
CA PHE A 188 35.37 -1.57 -3.68
C PHE A 188 35.16 -0.11 -4.07
N ASN A 189 35.14 0.14 -5.39
CA ASN A 189 34.72 1.42 -5.97
C ASN A 189 33.44 1.21 -6.76
N LEU A 190 32.53 2.19 -6.72
CA LEU A 190 31.33 2.23 -7.57
C LEU A 190 31.53 3.25 -8.68
N ARG A 191 31.22 2.86 -9.93
CA ARG A 191 31.21 3.76 -11.08
C ARG A 191 29.90 3.68 -11.84
N ASP A 192 29.54 4.78 -12.49
CA ASP A 192 28.43 4.78 -13.44
C ASP A 192 28.89 4.30 -14.83
N GLY A 193 27.94 4.16 -15.78
CA GLY A 193 28.23 3.73 -17.16
C GLY A 193 29.11 4.69 -17.97
N ARG A 194 29.43 5.87 -17.43
CA ARG A 194 30.40 6.82 -18.02
C ARG A 194 31.76 6.75 -17.33
N GLY A 195 31.94 5.81 -16.41
CA GLY A 195 33.16 5.64 -15.64
C GLY A 195 33.33 6.67 -14.50
N GLN A 196 32.32 7.48 -14.21
CA GLN A 196 32.38 8.45 -13.10
C GLN A 196 32.20 7.74 -11.77
N PRO A 197 32.99 8.09 -10.73
CA PRO A 197 32.84 7.50 -9.40
C PRO A 197 31.49 7.89 -8.79
N VAL A 198 30.80 6.90 -8.23
CA VAL A 198 29.52 7.06 -7.51
C VAL A 198 29.80 7.06 -6.02
N PRO A 199 29.44 8.14 -5.29
CA PRO A 199 29.58 8.16 -3.84
C PRO A 199 28.63 7.13 -3.18
N TYR A 200 29.10 6.50 -2.11
CA TYR A 200 28.28 5.58 -1.31
C TYR A 200 28.67 5.65 0.17
N PHE A 201 27.72 5.30 1.03
CA PHE A 201 27.91 5.19 2.46
C PHE A 201 27.76 3.73 2.89
N ILE A 202 28.69 3.22 3.70
CA ILE A 202 28.62 1.88 4.24
C ILE A 202 27.91 1.95 5.59
N ARG A 203 26.77 1.29 5.68
CA ARG A 203 25.96 1.18 6.90
C ARG A 203 26.47 0.04 7.77
N HIS A 204 26.77 -1.10 7.14
CA HIS A 204 27.26 -2.29 7.78
C HIS A 204 28.14 -3.09 6.81
N ALA A 205 29.13 -3.79 7.34
CA ALA A 205 29.96 -4.71 6.56
C ALA A 205 30.18 -5.99 7.38
N ARG A 206 30.04 -7.14 6.73
CA ARG A 206 30.24 -8.44 7.36
C ARG A 206 30.82 -9.45 6.38
N GLU A 207 31.60 -10.38 6.91
CA GLU A 207 32.06 -11.54 6.14
C GLU A 207 30.98 -12.62 6.18
N ILE A 208 30.72 -13.22 5.05
CA ILE A 208 29.78 -14.34 4.89
C ILE A 208 30.57 -15.57 4.47
N ASP A 209 30.46 -16.64 5.25
CA ASP A 209 30.96 -17.95 4.87
C ASP A 209 29.83 -18.72 4.13
N PRO A 210 29.97 -18.95 2.80
CA PRO A 210 28.95 -19.67 2.02
C PRO A 210 28.73 -21.09 2.52
N GLY A 211 29.76 -21.74 3.11
CA GLY A 211 29.66 -23.08 3.67
C GLY A 211 28.72 -23.20 4.88
N LEU A 212 28.39 -22.07 5.54
CA LEU A 212 27.41 -22.02 6.61
C LEU A 212 25.98 -21.85 6.10
N ILE A 213 25.80 -21.25 4.92
CA ILE A 213 24.48 -20.95 4.35
C ILE A 213 23.86 -22.19 3.72
N ASP A 214 24.64 -22.99 2.99
CA ASP A 214 24.16 -24.19 2.30
C ASP A 214 25.23 -25.27 2.21
N ARG A 215 25.18 -26.21 3.11
CA ARG A 215 26.10 -27.36 3.13
C ARG A 215 25.97 -28.29 1.93
N GLN A 216 24.87 -28.21 1.17
CA GLN A 216 24.64 -29.03 -0.04
C GLN A 216 25.38 -28.47 -1.26
N ILE A 217 25.67 -27.18 -1.32
CA ILE A 217 26.49 -26.55 -2.38
C ILE A 217 27.97 -26.92 -2.25
N VAL A 218 28.39 -27.47 -1.13
CA VAL A 218 29.77 -27.85 -0.77
C VAL A 218 30.47 -28.75 -1.79
N HIS A 219 29.77 -29.43 -2.66
CA HIS A 219 30.40 -30.37 -3.62
C HIS A 219 30.77 -29.76 -4.98
N TYR A 220 30.34 -28.54 -5.31
CA TYR A 220 30.45 -27.99 -6.69
C TYR A 220 30.97 -26.56 -6.79
N GLY A 221 31.35 -25.88 -5.71
CA GLY A 221 31.64 -24.46 -5.73
C GLY A 221 32.95 -24.07 -5.04
N ASN A 222 33.29 -22.85 -5.25
CA ASN A 222 34.38 -22.15 -4.60
C ASN A 222 33.81 -21.51 -3.31
N TYR A 223 34.28 -21.99 -2.16
CA TYR A 223 33.78 -21.69 -0.81
C TYR A 223 34.52 -20.57 -0.12
N ASP A 224 35.32 -19.80 -0.83
CA ASP A 224 35.99 -18.66 -0.23
C ASP A 224 34.95 -17.70 0.36
N PRO A 225 35.14 -17.24 1.59
CA PRO A 225 34.30 -16.20 2.16
C PRO A 225 34.23 -14.97 1.29
N PHE A 226 33.10 -14.26 1.37
CA PHE A 226 32.93 -13.00 0.69
C PHE A 226 32.45 -11.94 1.66
N MET A 227 32.65 -10.67 1.30
CA MET A 227 32.14 -9.54 2.06
C MET A 227 30.76 -9.14 1.55
N GLU A 228 29.87 -8.90 2.50
CA GLU A 228 28.56 -8.28 2.28
C GLU A 228 28.57 -6.89 2.90
N PHE A 229 28.25 -5.89 2.09
CA PHE A 229 28.17 -4.49 2.47
C PHE A 229 26.75 -3.99 2.31
N ASP A 230 26.12 -3.60 3.39
CA ASP A 230 24.88 -2.83 3.35
C ASP A 230 25.26 -1.38 3.10
N ILE A 231 24.86 -0.85 1.94
CA ILE A 231 25.23 0.49 1.51
C ILE A 231 24.03 1.38 1.23
N GLN A 232 24.28 2.66 1.29
CA GLN A 232 23.35 3.69 0.88
C GLN A 232 23.96 4.48 -0.26
N ILE A 233 23.17 4.74 -1.30
CA ILE A 233 23.52 5.58 -2.46
C ILE A 233 22.38 6.55 -2.75
N SER A 234 22.69 7.71 -3.34
CA SER A 234 21.69 8.62 -3.93
C SER A 234 21.85 8.61 -5.44
N GLN A 235 20.80 8.18 -6.17
CA GLN A 235 20.87 7.99 -7.61
C GLN A 235 19.59 8.39 -8.32
N ILE A 236 19.75 8.95 -9.53
CA ILE A 236 18.65 9.13 -10.47
C ILE A 236 18.51 7.84 -11.29
N VAL A 237 17.34 7.19 -11.23
CA VAL A 237 17.02 5.99 -11.99
C VAL A 237 16.01 6.34 -13.08
N PRO A 238 16.23 5.95 -14.36
CA PRO A 238 15.34 6.29 -15.47
C PRO A 238 13.92 5.73 -15.28
N SER A 239 12.96 6.32 -15.98
CA SER A 239 11.55 5.93 -15.92
C SER A 239 11.33 4.52 -16.49
N MET A 240 10.45 3.74 -15.86
CA MET A 240 10.04 2.38 -16.29
C MET A 240 11.21 1.62 -16.93
N GLY A 241 12.28 1.44 -16.15
CA GLY A 241 13.52 0.91 -16.67
C GLY A 241 14.58 0.68 -15.61
N TYR A 242 15.83 0.70 -16.04
CA TYR A 242 16.94 0.43 -15.14
C TYR A 242 18.22 1.18 -15.55
N ARG A 243 19.13 1.25 -14.59
CA ARG A 243 20.51 1.79 -14.73
C ARG A 243 21.48 0.84 -14.04
N THR A 244 22.65 0.65 -14.67
CA THR A 244 23.73 -0.17 -14.13
C THR A 244 24.82 0.69 -13.50
N LEU A 245 25.28 0.29 -12.34
CA LEU A 245 26.51 0.72 -11.71
C LEU A 245 27.50 -0.44 -11.72
N TYR A 246 28.79 -0.12 -11.79
CA TYR A 246 29.90 -1.09 -11.84
C TYR A 246 30.59 -1.14 -10.49
N ILE A 247 30.85 -2.36 -10.01
CA ILE A 247 31.53 -2.64 -8.75
C ILE A 247 32.95 -3.12 -9.09
N GLU A 248 33.94 -2.29 -8.78
CA GLU A 248 35.36 -2.61 -8.98
C GLU A 248 35.93 -3.07 -7.64
N ALA A 249 36.08 -4.40 -7.46
CA ALA A 249 36.61 -4.97 -6.25
C ALA A 249 38.07 -4.60 -6.01
N ASN A 250 38.50 -4.51 -4.74
CA ASN A 250 39.87 -4.20 -4.30
C ASN A 250 40.40 -2.80 -4.74
N GLN A 251 39.51 -1.90 -5.11
CA GLN A 251 39.80 -0.50 -5.39
C GLN A 251 39.24 0.42 -4.32
N LEU A 252 39.94 1.50 -3.99
CA LEU A 252 39.48 2.49 -3.05
C LEU A 252 38.32 3.29 -3.67
N GLY A 253 37.15 3.23 -3.05
CA GLY A 253 35.94 3.90 -3.52
C GLY A 253 35.72 5.27 -2.90
N ASN A 254 34.73 5.99 -3.43
CA ASN A 254 34.27 7.27 -2.90
C ASN A 254 33.28 7.03 -1.72
N VAL A 255 33.84 6.62 -0.58
CA VAL A 255 33.07 6.37 0.64
C VAL A 255 32.78 7.71 1.32
N VAL A 256 31.49 8.00 1.51
CA VAL A 256 31.02 9.22 2.18
C VAL A 256 30.85 8.97 3.67
N THR A 257 31.25 9.92 4.49
CA THR A 257 31.00 9.91 5.93
C THR A 257 29.83 10.84 6.26
N PRO A 258 29.00 10.52 7.26
CA PRO A 258 27.94 11.42 7.70
C PRO A 258 28.55 12.74 8.21
N LYS A 259 27.88 13.85 7.91
CA LYS A 259 28.21 15.12 8.56
C LYS A 259 27.66 15.08 9.99
N SER A 260 28.44 15.58 10.96
CA SER A 260 27.95 15.79 12.33
C SER A 260 26.70 16.66 12.30
N LYS A 261 25.62 16.21 12.94
CA LYS A 261 24.37 16.95 13.06
C LYS A 261 24.02 17.21 14.53
N THR A 262 23.09 18.12 14.76
CA THR A 262 22.63 18.50 16.09
C THR A 262 21.93 17.30 16.76
N GLU A 263 22.28 16.99 18.00
CA GLU A 263 21.59 15.95 18.79
C GLU A 263 20.10 16.28 18.94
N GLY A 264 19.25 15.25 18.85
CA GLY A 264 17.81 15.36 19.09
C GLY A 264 16.98 15.90 17.94
N ILE A 265 17.57 16.26 16.78
CA ILE A 265 16.87 16.85 15.65
C ILE A 265 17.19 16.10 14.35
N LEU A 266 16.14 15.69 13.62
CA LEU A 266 16.27 15.26 12.23
C LEU A 266 15.90 16.43 11.32
N GLU A 267 16.74 16.72 10.33
CA GLU A 267 16.55 17.88 9.47
C GLU A 267 16.98 17.60 8.04
N ASN A 268 16.17 18.08 7.08
CA ASN A 268 16.51 18.11 5.67
C ASN A 268 16.13 19.46 5.03
N ALA A 269 16.06 19.53 3.69
CA ALA A 269 15.68 20.74 2.99
C ALA A 269 14.25 21.22 3.31
N PHE A 270 13.34 20.31 3.66
CA PHE A 270 11.91 20.57 3.81
C PHE A 270 11.41 20.53 5.24
N TRP A 271 12.02 19.70 6.07
CA TRP A 271 11.55 19.41 7.43
C TRP A 271 12.59 19.71 8.50
N GLN A 272 12.09 20.20 9.64
CA GLN A 272 12.75 20.10 10.92
C GLN A 272 11.87 19.27 11.86
N ILE A 273 12.44 18.21 12.42
CA ILE A 273 11.75 17.24 13.28
C ILE A 273 12.45 17.19 14.62
N ALA A 274 11.73 17.47 15.70
CA ALA A 274 12.21 17.34 17.07
C ALA A 274 11.39 16.27 17.81
N LEU A 275 12.04 15.53 18.70
CA LEU A 275 11.41 14.54 19.57
C LEU A 275 10.84 15.25 20.80
N ASN A 276 9.60 14.93 21.17
CA ASN A 276 8.99 15.35 22.42
C ASN A 276 9.33 14.33 23.54
N GLU A 277 9.15 14.73 24.79
CA GLU A 277 9.46 13.90 25.96
C GLU A 277 8.62 12.62 26.04
N ASP A 278 7.43 12.61 25.42
CA ASP A 278 6.51 11.47 25.36
C ASP A 278 6.74 10.54 24.15
N GLY A 279 7.78 10.79 23.34
CA GLY A 279 8.10 10.02 22.13
C GLY A 279 7.34 10.44 20.89
N SER A 280 6.40 11.36 20.98
CA SER A 280 5.77 11.98 19.83
C SER A 280 6.72 12.99 19.15
N LEU A 281 6.34 13.47 17.96
CA LEU A 281 7.17 14.37 17.18
C LEU A 281 6.57 15.78 17.10
N ARG A 282 7.46 16.77 17.08
CA ARG A 282 7.17 18.12 16.60
C ARG A 282 7.79 18.30 15.22
N LEU A 283 6.94 18.64 14.24
CA LEU A 283 7.35 18.84 12.87
C LEU A 283 7.19 20.32 12.47
N VAL A 284 8.14 20.82 11.71
CA VAL A 284 8.04 22.15 11.08
C VAL A 284 8.31 21.97 9.59
N ASP A 285 7.30 22.24 8.75
CA ASP A 285 7.46 22.35 7.31
C ASP A 285 8.13 23.70 7.00
N LYS A 286 9.34 23.67 6.46
CA LYS A 286 10.16 24.87 6.23
C LYS A 286 9.63 25.77 5.11
N ASP A 287 8.91 25.19 4.12
CA ASP A 287 8.41 25.94 2.98
C ASP A 287 7.11 26.67 3.30
N SER A 288 6.20 26.01 4.03
CA SER A 288 4.92 26.60 4.43
C SER A 288 4.96 27.30 5.78
N GLY A 289 5.94 26.97 6.63
CA GLY A 289 6.01 27.43 8.03
C GLY A 289 5.00 26.72 8.95
N VAL A 290 4.21 25.77 8.44
CA VAL A 290 3.20 25.03 9.22
C VAL A 290 3.89 24.15 10.26
N ARG A 291 3.34 24.16 11.47
CA ARG A 291 3.82 23.36 12.60
C ARG A 291 2.81 22.32 12.99
N TYR A 292 3.31 21.09 13.23
CA TYR A 292 2.54 19.96 13.72
C TYR A 292 3.16 19.52 15.04
N ASP A 293 2.34 19.33 16.06
CA ASP A 293 2.81 18.90 17.38
C ASP A 293 2.17 17.57 17.79
N ARG A 294 2.89 16.79 18.60
CA ARG A 294 2.47 15.47 19.08
C ARG A 294 2.13 14.47 17.98
N VAL A 295 2.79 14.56 16.83
CA VAL A 295 2.63 13.62 15.72
C VAL A 295 3.15 12.24 16.09
N PHE A 296 2.47 11.17 15.66
CA PHE A 296 2.72 9.77 16.01
C PHE A 296 2.50 9.40 17.48
N GLN A 297 1.66 10.15 18.19
CA GLN A 297 1.17 9.69 19.48
C GLN A 297 0.28 8.46 19.29
N ILE A 298 0.44 7.43 20.13
CA ILE A 298 -0.38 6.23 20.10
C ILE A 298 -1.55 6.39 21.07
N GLU A 299 -2.73 6.01 20.62
CA GLU A 299 -3.95 5.96 21.42
C GLU A 299 -4.48 4.53 21.47
N GLU A 300 -4.86 4.08 22.64
CA GLU A 300 -5.53 2.82 22.92
C GLU A 300 -6.91 3.09 23.50
N GLY A 301 -7.93 2.41 22.97
CA GLY A 301 -9.31 2.43 23.44
C GLY A 301 -9.93 1.04 23.45
N SER A 302 -11.15 0.90 24.00
CA SER A 302 -11.83 -0.39 24.00
C SER A 302 -12.31 -0.80 22.61
N ASP A 303 -12.47 -2.12 22.41
CA ASP A 303 -13.33 -2.68 21.36
C ASP A 303 -14.22 -3.78 21.94
N ASP A 304 -15.48 -3.45 22.18
CA ASP A 304 -16.53 -4.38 22.62
C ASP A 304 -17.39 -4.84 21.43
N GLY A 305 -16.81 -4.76 20.22
CA GLY A 305 -17.43 -5.14 18.95
C GLY A 305 -17.28 -6.61 18.59
N ASP A 306 -17.32 -6.87 17.28
CA ASP A 306 -17.10 -8.16 16.67
C ASP A 306 -16.28 -8.01 15.37
N GLU A 307 -16.08 -9.09 14.60
CA GLU A 307 -15.31 -8.99 13.35
C GLU A 307 -15.99 -8.15 12.25
N TYR A 308 -17.29 -7.88 12.36
CA TYR A 308 -17.99 -7.02 11.42
C TYR A 308 -17.84 -5.55 11.76
N ASP A 309 -17.99 -5.21 13.06
CA ASP A 309 -18.07 -3.82 13.48
C ASP A 309 -17.33 -3.52 14.78
N TYR A 310 -16.62 -2.40 14.76
CA TYR A 310 -16.12 -1.76 15.97
C TYR A 310 -17.28 -1.28 16.84
N SER A 311 -17.13 -1.42 18.14
CA SER A 311 -18.02 -0.81 19.12
C SER A 311 -17.26 -0.48 20.39
N PRO A 312 -17.30 0.76 20.88
CA PRO A 312 -16.68 1.08 22.16
C PRO A 312 -17.45 0.37 23.30
N ALA A 313 -16.78 0.12 24.41
CA ALA A 313 -17.44 -0.30 25.64
C ALA A 313 -18.30 0.83 26.22
N LYS A 314 -19.28 0.49 27.09
CA LYS A 314 -20.10 1.50 27.77
C LYS A 314 -19.26 2.44 28.63
N GLU A 315 -18.27 1.89 29.30
CA GLU A 315 -17.34 2.62 30.16
C GLU A 315 -16.06 2.96 29.37
N GLU A 316 -16.21 3.70 28.27
CA GLU A 316 -15.10 4.05 27.41
C GLU A 316 -14.17 5.07 28.07
N TRP A 317 -12.88 4.81 27.98
CA TRP A 317 -11.80 5.74 28.29
C TRP A 317 -10.57 5.36 27.49
N ALA A 318 -9.89 6.36 26.94
CA ALA A 318 -8.73 6.16 26.12
C ALA A 318 -7.44 6.36 26.92
N ILE A 319 -6.41 5.61 26.55
CA ILE A 319 -5.05 5.76 27.03
C ILE A 319 -4.22 6.26 25.87
N THR A 320 -3.37 7.26 26.12
CA THR A 320 -2.43 7.74 25.10
C THR A 320 -0.99 7.54 25.56
N SER A 321 -0.05 7.55 24.61
CA SER A 321 1.38 7.53 24.90
C SER A 321 1.91 8.83 25.53
N ALA A 322 1.04 9.82 25.86
CA ALA A 322 1.45 11.10 26.44
C ALA A 322 2.25 10.98 27.73
N ASN A 323 2.09 9.88 28.48
CA ASN A 323 2.84 9.60 29.69
C ASN A 323 3.94 8.55 29.52
N ALA A 324 4.22 8.14 28.28
CA ALA A 324 5.28 7.20 27.98
C ALA A 324 6.67 7.80 28.31
N LYS A 325 7.61 6.91 28.64
CA LYS A 325 9.01 7.28 28.88
C LYS A 325 9.85 6.63 27.78
N PRO A 326 9.98 7.25 26.62
CA PRO A 326 10.66 6.65 25.49
C PRO A 326 12.17 6.55 25.72
N GLN A 327 12.72 5.48 25.15
CA GLN A 327 14.13 5.42 24.81
C GLN A 327 14.25 5.71 23.33
N TYR A 328 15.24 6.47 22.91
CA TYR A 328 15.43 6.77 21.49
C TYR A 328 16.89 6.77 21.08
N ASP A 329 17.13 6.33 19.86
CA ASP A 329 18.41 6.37 19.18
C ASP A 329 18.27 7.23 17.91
N ILE A 330 19.17 8.20 17.73
CA ILE A 330 19.23 9.00 16.52
C ILE A 330 20.45 8.61 15.71
N ILE A 331 20.23 8.22 14.46
CA ILE A 331 21.25 7.76 13.53
C ILE A 331 21.28 8.71 12.33
N HIS A 332 22.41 9.38 12.13
CA HIS A 332 22.64 10.18 10.94
C HIS A 332 23.51 9.40 9.95
N GLU A 333 22.97 9.16 8.77
CA GLU A 333 23.66 8.54 7.64
C GLU A 333 24.02 9.61 6.59
N ALA A 334 24.61 9.21 5.48
CA ALA A 334 25.03 10.19 4.46
C ALA A 334 23.86 10.95 3.84
N TRP A 335 22.76 10.27 3.54
CA TRP A 335 21.58 10.84 2.87
C TRP A 335 20.26 10.60 3.61
N GLN A 336 20.29 9.99 4.78
CA GLN A 336 19.13 9.79 5.64
C GLN A 336 19.47 10.10 7.09
N SER A 337 18.44 10.46 7.85
CA SER A 337 18.51 10.46 9.31
C SER A 337 17.37 9.61 9.82
N ARG A 338 17.61 8.85 10.88
CA ARG A 338 16.59 7.99 11.50
C ARG A 338 16.50 8.26 13.00
N ALA A 339 15.28 8.21 13.52
CA ALA A 339 15.02 8.14 14.96
C ALA A 339 14.31 6.84 15.26
N ILE A 340 14.83 6.06 16.18
CA ILE A 340 14.23 4.81 16.67
C ILE A 340 13.71 5.12 18.07
N ILE A 341 12.40 5.04 18.26
CA ILE A 341 11.70 5.46 19.48
C ILE A 341 11.02 4.22 20.06
N ARG A 342 11.34 3.86 21.31
CA ARG A 342 10.82 2.65 21.96
C ARG A 342 10.22 3.00 23.31
N TYR A 343 9.02 2.51 23.56
CA TYR A 343 8.34 2.62 24.86
C TYR A 343 7.30 1.52 25.03
N GLU A 344 6.75 1.43 26.22
CA GLU A 344 5.65 0.52 26.57
C GLU A 344 4.48 1.34 27.15
N ILE A 345 3.26 0.97 26.80
CA ILE A 345 2.04 1.53 27.34
C ILE A 345 1.34 0.45 28.17
N ALA A 346 1.04 0.76 29.44
CA ALA A 346 0.20 -0.08 30.26
C ALA A 346 -1.27 0.12 29.87
N VAL A 347 -1.96 -0.95 29.55
CA VAL A 347 -3.33 -0.96 29.06
C VAL A 347 -4.17 -1.99 29.81
N PRO A 348 -5.50 -1.89 29.83
CA PRO A 348 -6.35 -2.98 30.30
C PRO A 348 -6.09 -4.25 29.50
N ARG A 349 -5.93 -5.38 30.21
CA ARG A 349 -5.70 -6.67 29.57
C ARG A 349 -6.91 -7.16 28.75
N ASN A 350 -8.09 -6.72 29.14
CA ASN A 350 -9.37 -7.06 28.51
C ASN A 350 -10.49 -6.12 28.98
N LEU A 351 -11.71 -6.30 28.46
CA LEU A 351 -12.88 -5.50 28.86
C LEU A 351 -13.23 -5.57 30.35
N SER A 352 -12.89 -6.66 31.06
CA SER A 352 -13.15 -6.76 32.49
C SER A 352 -12.26 -5.80 33.29
N GLU A 353 -10.96 -5.77 32.98
CA GLU A 353 -10.03 -4.81 33.57
C GLU A 353 -10.35 -3.36 33.18
N ARG A 354 -10.80 -3.14 31.94
CA ARG A 354 -11.24 -1.81 31.49
C ARG A 354 -12.38 -1.29 32.35
N ARG A 355 -13.40 -2.10 32.59
CA ARG A 355 -14.50 -1.75 33.53
C ARG A 355 -14.02 -1.46 34.95
N ALA A 356 -13.01 -2.22 35.40
CA ALA A 356 -12.42 -2.03 36.72
C ALA A 356 -11.38 -0.89 36.76
N LYS A 357 -11.09 -0.23 35.65
CA LYS A 357 -10.02 0.79 35.47
C LYS A 357 -8.64 0.29 35.91
N GLN A 358 -8.35 -0.98 35.60
CA GLN A 358 -7.05 -1.63 35.84
C GLN A 358 -6.30 -1.80 34.55
N CYS A 359 -4.96 -1.78 34.60
CA CYS A 359 -4.05 -1.92 33.48
C CYS A 359 -2.95 -2.92 33.85
N SER A 360 -3.21 -4.23 33.67
CA SER A 360 -2.18 -5.27 33.81
C SER A 360 -1.64 -5.76 32.44
N GLY A 361 -2.31 -5.41 31.35
CA GLY A 361 -1.85 -5.63 29.99
C GLY A 361 -0.84 -4.58 29.55
N ARG A 362 -0.20 -4.84 28.43
CA ARG A 362 0.80 -3.93 27.86
C ARG A 362 0.78 -3.95 26.33
N VAL A 363 1.23 -2.85 25.75
CA VAL A 363 1.57 -2.73 24.33
C VAL A 363 2.97 -2.14 24.24
N GLY A 364 3.91 -2.92 23.71
CA GLY A 364 5.23 -2.43 23.33
C GLY A 364 5.14 -1.69 22.00
N VAL A 365 5.83 -0.56 21.89
CA VAL A 365 5.85 0.27 20.68
C VAL A 365 7.28 0.57 20.29
N GLU A 366 7.64 0.26 19.04
CA GLU A 366 8.86 0.76 18.40
C GLU A 366 8.45 1.51 17.13
N THR A 367 8.82 2.77 17.03
CA THR A 367 8.60 3.59 15.84
C THR A 367 9.94 3.99 15.24
N VAL A 368 10.17 3.67 13.97
CA VAL A 368 11.36 4.08 13.22
C VAL A 368 10.96 5.17 12.25
N ILE A 369 11.36 6.40 12.56
CA ILE A 369 11.15 7.56 11.67
C ILE A 369 12.36 7.69 10.77
N THR A 370 12.12 7.77 9.45
CA THR A 370 13.17 7.95 8.44
C THR A 370 12.93 9.24 7.66
N LEU A 371 13.96 10.09 7.61
CA LEU A 371 13.97 11.34 6.87
C LEU A 371 15.11 11.34 5.85
N SER A 372 14.78 11.20 4.57
CA SER A 372 15.76 11.30 3.46
C SER A 372 16.03 12.78 3.12
N HIS A 373 17.27 13.08 2.71
CA HIS A 373 17.75 14.48 2.58
C HIS A 373 16.97 15.30 1.52
N ASN A 374 16.51 14.69 0.43
CA ASN A 374 15.78 15.34 -0.66
C ASN A 374 14.29 14.97 -0.70
N SER A 375 13.72 14.45 0.40
CA SER A 375 12.34 13.99 0.43
C SER A 375 11.46 14.92 1.27
N ARG A 376 10.28 15.24 0.75
CA ARG A 376 9.19 15.82 1.54
C ARG A 376 8.45 14.79 2.38
N ARG A 377 8.73 13.49 2.19
CA ARG A 377 8.12 12.43 2.98
C ARG A 377 8.87 12.27 4.30
N ILE A 378 8.11 11.95 5.32
CA ILE A 378 8.57 11.43 6.61
C ILE A 378 8.04 10.02 6.68
N ASP A 379 8.90 9.02 6.54
CA ASP A 379 8.49 7.62 6.56
C ASP A 379 8.52 7.09 8.00
N ALA A 380 7.52 6.31 8.39
CA ALA A 380 7.37 5.71 9.71
C ALA A 380 7.07 4.23 9.61
N ASP A 381 7.95 3.40 10.17
CA ASP A 381 7.69 1.98 10.40
C ASP A 381 7.32 1.81 11.87
N ILE A 382 6.12 1.26 12.15
CA ILE A 382 5.59 1.09 13.51
C ILE A 382 5.48 -0.40 13.81
N ASN A 383 6.16 -0.83 14.84
CA ASN A 383 6.14 -2.19 15.36
C ASN A 383 5.45 -2.20 16.72
N LEU A 384 4.45 -3.04 16.88
CA LEU A 384 3.71 -3.24 18.12
C LEU A 384 3.97 -4.64 18.66
N ASP A 385 4.10 -4.79 19.99
CA ASP A 385 3.99 -6.05 20.70
C ASP A 385 2.71 -6.01 21.55
N ASN A 386 1.63 -6.58 21.02
CA ASN A 386 0.32 -6.57 21.64
C ASN A 386 0.14 -7.71 22.63
N GLN A 387 -0.10 -7.38 23.92
CA GLN A 387 -0.33 -8.34 25.00
C GLN A 387 -1.71 -8.15 25.66
N ALA A 388 -2.66 -7.52 24.95
CA ALA A 388 -4.01 -7.26 25.43
C ALA A 388 -5.07 -7.69 24.43
N ASP A 389 -6.34 -7.75 24.88
CA ASP A 389 -7.50 -8.17 24.13
C ASP A 389 -8.58 -7.09 24.10
N ASP A 390 -9.50 -7.22 23.13
CA ASP A 390 -10.73 -6.44 23.05
C ASP A 390 -10.45 -4.93 23.07
N HIS A 391 -9.53 -4.49 22.20
CA HIS A 391 -9.10 -3.11 22.14
C HIS A 391 -8.77 -2.65 20.71
N ARG A 392 -8.74 -1.34 20.52
CA ARG A 392 -8.34 -0.68 19.28
C ARG A 392 -7.14 0.23 19.55
N ILE A 393 -6.12 0.11 18.72
CA ILE A 393 -4.92 0.97 18.76
C ILE A 393 -4.92 1.86 17.53
N ARG A 394 -4.75 3.17 17.74
CA ARG A 394 -4.67 4.19 16.68
C ARG A 394 -3.37 4.98 16.80
N VAL A 395 -2.86 5.46 15.68
CA VAL A 395 -1.84 6.51 15.64
C VAL A 395 -2.50 7.84 15.34
N LEU A 396 -2.12 8.86 16.11
CA LEU A 396 -2.66 10.21 15.99
C LEU A 396 -1.68 11.11 15.23
N ILE A 397 -2.21 11.85 14.26
CA ILE A 397 -1.48 12.85 13.48
C ILE A 397 -2.25 14.17 13.58
N PRO A 398 -2.01 14.95 14.63
CA PRO A 398 -2.64 16.25 14.80
C PRO A 398 -2.16 17.25 13.74
N THR A 399 -3.09 18.05 13.24
CA THR A 399 -2.82 19.14 12.29
C THR A 399 -3.37 20.45 12.83
N PRO A 400 -2.83 21.60 12.42
CA PRO A 400 -3.43 22.89 12.78
C PRO A 400 -4.60 23.25 11.86
N PHE A 401 -5.06 22.35 11.01
CA PHE A 401 -6.07 22.62 9.99
C PHE A 401 -7.49 22.56 10.55
N ASN A 402 -8.30 23.55 10.17
CA ASN A 402 -9.73 23.59 10.43
C ASN A 402 -10.50 23.34 9.12
N THR A 403 -10.95 22.13 8.93
CA THR A 403 -11.67 21.68 7.72
C THR A 403 -12.79 20.73 8.09
N ASP A 404 -13.90 20.79 7.36
CA ASP A 404 -15.05 19.91 7.55
C ASP A 404 -15.04 18.70 6.60
N VAL A 405 -13.99 18.58 5.80
CA VAL A 405 -13.87 17.51 4.80
C VAL A 405 -12.47 16.89 4.84
N VAL A 406 -12.40 15.63 4.43
CA VAL A 406 -11.20 14.86 4.19
C VAL A 406 -11.26 14.21 2.81
N LEU A 407 -10.20 14.29 2.04
CA LEU A 407 -10.06 13.57 0.78
C LEU A 407 -9.35 12.24 1.04
N ALA A 408 -9.84 11.13 0.48
CA ALA A 408 -9.11 9.87 0.48
C ALA A 408 -9.23 9.16 -0.87
N ASP A 409 -8.24 8.35 -1.20
CA ASP A 409 -8.29 7.58 -2.43
C ASP A 409 -9.26 6.39 -2.33
N THR A 410 -9.76 6.00 -3.48
CA THR A 410 -10.62 4.84 -3.70
C THR A 410 -10.22 4.16 -5.01
N GLN A 411 -10.97 3.14 -5.44
CA GLN A 411 -10.71 2.43 -6.70
C GLN A 411 -10.82 3.41 -7.88
N PHE A 412 -9.71 3.58 -8.60
CA PHE A 412 -9.58 4.46 -9.77
C PHE A 412 -9.87 5.95 -9.54
N GLY A 413 -9.83 6.43 -8.30
CA GLY A 413 -10.12 7.83 -8.03
C GLY A 413 -9.86 8.25 -6.60
N SER A 414 -10.43 9.37 -6.21
CA SER A 414 -10.49 9.86 -4.83
C SER A 414 -11.85 10.47 -4.54
N LEU A 415 -12.22 10.54 -3.28
CA LEU A 415 -13.48 11.08 -2.80
C LEU A 415 -13.28 12.01 -1.61
N THR A 416 -13.99 13.11 -1.64
CA THR A 416 -14.12 14.02 -0.50
C THR A 416 -15.27 13.57 0.38
N ARG A 417 -15.01 13.40 1.67
CA ARG A 417 -15.97 12.92 2.67
C ARG A 417 -16.07 13.90 3.83
N PRO A 418 -17.25 14.02 4.48
CA PRO A 418 -17.40 14.88 5.64
C PRO A 418 -16.61 14.32 6.84
N VAL A 419 -16.05 15.23 7.65
CA VAL A 419 -15.39 14.88 8.92
C VAL A 419 -16.42 14.46 9.99
N LYS A 420 -17.62 15.03 9.93
CA LYS A 420 -18.73 14.71 10.83
C LYS A 420 -19.95 14.27 10.02
N ASP A 421 -20.66 13.25 10.49
CA ASP A 421 -21.94 12.85 9.93
C ASP A 421 -23.06 13.37 10.86
N CYS A 422 -23.89 14.28 10.36
CA CYS A 422 -24.98 14.88 11.16
C CYS A 422 -26.02 13.86 11.61
N ALA A 423 -26.17 12.74 10.90
CA ALA A 423 -27.07 11.67 11.25
C ALA A 423 -26.68 10.97 12.57
N MET A 424 -25.43 11.11 13.04
CA MET A 424 -24.99 10.65 14.37
C MET A 424 -25.83 11.22 15.51
N ASN A 425 -26.45 12.38 15.34
CA ASN A 425 -27.27 13.00 16.37
C ASN A 425 -28.67 12.40 16.47
N VAL A 426 -29.16 11.72 15.43
CA VAL A 426 -30.58 11.28 15.32
C VAL A 426 -30.74 9.79 14.99
N TRP A 427 -29.68 9.07 14.65
CA TRP A 427 -29.76 7.69 14.15
C TRP A 427 -30.53 6.73 15.10
N GLN A 428 -30.32 6.85 16.41
CA GLN A 428 -31.02 6.02 17.39
C GLN A 428 -32.53 6.32 17.43
N GLN A 429 -32.90 7.61 17.39
CA GLN A 429 -34.28 8.04 17.38
C GLN A 429 -35.02 7.62 16.10
N GLU A 430 -34.31 7.60 14.98
CA GLU A 430 -34.83 7.16 13.71
C GLU A 430 -34.75 5.63 13.47
N GLY A 431 -34.23 4.90 14.45
CA GLY A 431 -34.18 3.43 14.43
C GLY A 431 -33.26 2.85 13.36
N TRP A 432 -32.12 3.50 13.10
CA TRP A 432 -31.12 3.00 12.16
C TRP A 432 -30.58 1.64 12.60
N LYS A 433 -30.16 0.83 11.63
CA LYS A 433 -29.61 -0.52 11.87
C LYS A 433 -28.13 -0.50 12.24
N GLU A 434 -27.43 0.57 11.88
CA GLU A 434 -26.03 0.80 12.18
C GLU A 434 -25.78 2.32 12.28
N ALA A 435 -24.97 2.73 13.25
CA ALA A 435 -24.60 4.14 13.44
C ALA A 435 -23.80 4.68 12.25
N PRO A 436 -24.09 5.89 11.78
CA PRO A 436 -23.34 6.52 10.69
C PRO A 436 -22.04 7.14 11.22
N VAL A 437 -21.19 6.33 11.84
CA VAL A 437 -19.90 6.78 12.35
C VAL A 437 -19.04 7.37 11.23
N PRO A 438 -18.35 8.51 11.42
CA PRO A 438 -17.51 9.14 10.41
C PRO A 438 -16.14 8.47 10.29
N VAL A 439 -16.17 7.14 10.25
CA VAL A 439 -15.01 6.29 9.98
C VAL A 439 -14.97 6.00 8.49
N TRP A 440 -13.83 6.24 7.86
CA TRP A 440 -13.65 6.16 6.43
C TRP A 440 -12.55 5.18 6.06
N ASN A 441 -12.60 4.70 4.83
CA ASN A 441 -11.56 3.85 4.27
C ASN A 441 -10.71 4.62 3.26
N MET A 442 -9.41 4.28 3.21
CA MET A 442 -8.46 4.68 2.18
C MET A 442 -7.80 3.45 1.57
N LEU A 443 -7.32 3.54 0.35
CA LEU A 443 -6.49 2.50 -0.25
C LEU A 443 -5.01 2.75 0.02
N ASN A 444 -4.52 3.95 -0.30
CA ASN A 444 -3.12 4.30 -0.22
C ASN A 444 -2.87 5.65 0.46
N TYR A 445 -3.86 6.57 0.47
CA TYR A 445 -3.68 7.89 1.09
C TYR A 445 -4.98 8.54 1.55
N ALA A 446 -4.83 9.42 2.54
CA ALA A 446 -5.85 10.38 2.93
C ALA A 446 -5.21 11.77 3.11
N VAL A 447 -5.99 12.84 2.93
CA VAL A 447 -5.51 14.22 2.88
C VAL A 447 -6.37 15.13 3.75
N LEU A 448 -5.73 15.92 4.61
CA LEU A 448 -6.32 17.11 5.22
C LEU A 448 -5.67 18.37 4.63
N GLN A 449 -6.48 19.36 4.33
CA GLN A 449 -6.03 20.60 3.72
C GLN A 449 -6.80 21.80 4.26
N GLU A 450 -6.10 22.91 4.49
CA GLU A 450 -6.70 24.22 4.73
C GLU A 450 -6.01 25.26 3.83
N GLY A 451 -6.81 25.97 3.04
CA GLY A 451 -6.30 26.90 2.04
C GLY A 451 -5.39 26.20 1.02
N ARG A 452 -4.11 26.61 0.98
CA ARG A 452 -3.11 26.00 0.10
C ARG A 452 -2.21 24.98 0.79
N ASN A 453 -2.26 24.88 2.11
CA ASN A 453 -1.39 23.98 2.88
C ASN A 453 -2.13 22.66 3.10
N GLY A 454 -1.50 21.56 2.78
CA GLY A 454 -2.04 20.22 2.99
C GLY A 454 -1.02 19.25 3.53
N ILE A 455 -1.54 18.23 4.18
CA ILE A 455 -0.79 17.04 4.59
C ILE A 455 -1.52 15.79 4.14
N ALA A 456 -0.79 14.89 3.52
CA ALA A 456 -1.26 13.56 3.17
C ALA A 456 -0.62 12.53 4.08
N VAL A 457 -1.40 11.52 4.46
CA VAL A 457 -0.93 10.30 5.10
C VAL A 457 -0.97 9.19 4.06
N PHE A 458 0.17 8.56 3.78
CA PHE A 458 0.25 7.37 2.95
C PHE A 458 0.21 6.12 3.82
N SER A 459 -0.42 5.07 3.34
CA SER A 459 -0.61 3.82 4.06
C SER A 459 -0.33 2.62 3.16
N GLU A 460 0.34 1.61 3.71
CA GLU A 460 0.46 0.29 3.10
C GLU A 460 -0.50 -0.68 3.82
N GLY A 461 -1.78 -0.62 3.45
CA GLY A 461 -2.80 -1.58 3.92
C GLY A 461 -3.56 -1.22 5.19
N LEU A 462 -3.20 -0.16 5.92
CA LEU A 462 -4.07 0.40 6.95
C LEU A 462 -5.23 1.08 6.24
N ARG A 463 -6.41 0.47 6.33
CA ARG A 463 -7.57 0.87 5.52
C ARG A 463 -8.45 1.89 6.22
N GLU A 464 -8.45 1.91 7.54
CA GLU A 464 -9.43 2.65 8.34
C GLU A 464 -8.80 3.88 8.99
N PHE A 465 -9.49 4.99 8.87
CA PHE A 465 -9.17 6.22 9.59
C PHE A 465 -10.43 6.99 9.99
N GLU A 466 -10.28 7.84 10.98
CA GLU A 466 -11.24 8.82 11.44
C GLU A 466 -10.55 10.18 11.53
N VAL A 467 -11.29 11.27 11.34
CA VAL A 467 -10.80 12.61 11.62
C VAL A 467 -11.51 13.16 12.85
N ILE A 468 -10.74 13.42 13.88
CA ILE A 468 -11.24 13.88 15.18
C ILE A 468 -10.80 15.30 15.49
N GLY A 469 -11.37 15.92 16.51
CA GLY A 469 -11.08 17.29 16.93
C GLY A 469 -12.11 18.29 16.43
N GLU A 470 -12.32 19.36 17.20
CA GLU A 470 -13.29 20.41 16.87
C GLU A 470 -12.70 21.46 15.91
N GLU A 471 -11.73 22.24 16.35
CA GLU A 471 -11.08 23.27 15.53
C GLU A 471 -9.89 22.70 14.76
N ASN A 472 -8.94 22.12 15.46
CA ASN A 472 -7.76 21.49 14.85
C ASN A 472 -8.03 20.01 14.60
N LYS A 473 -7.95 19.59 13.34
CA LYS A 473 -8.25 18.22 12.94
C LYS A 473 -7.06 17.29 13.15
N THR A 474 -7.35 16.09 13.60
CA THR A 474 -6.36 15.04 13.82
C THR A 474 -6.77 13.82 13.03
N PHE A 475 -5.86 13.29 12.19
CA PHE A 475 -6.03 11.93 11.70
C PHE A 475 -5.86 10.94 12.85
N ALA A 476 -6.82 10.06 13.05
CA ALA A 476 -6.74 8.91 13.93
C ALA A 476 -6.80 7.65 13.06
N ILE A 477 -5.63 7.06 12.76
CA ILE A 477 -5.52 5.92 11.86
C ILE A 477 -5.49 4.64 12.69
N THR A 478 -6.40 3.72 12.41
CA THR A 478 -6.46 2.43 13.10
C THR A 478 -5.28 1.56 12.67
N LEU A 479 -4.40 1.24 13.62
CA LEU A 479 -3.28 0.32 13.42
C LEU A 479 -3.71 -1.13 13.63
N LEU A 480 -4.46 -1.36 14.72
CA LEU A 480 -4.89 -2.67 15.15
C LEU A 480 -6.26 -2.58 15.82
N ARG A 481 -7.07 -3.59 15.59
CA ARG A 481 -8.33 -3.84 16.27
C ARG A 481 -8.41 -5.30 16.66
N GLY A 482 -8.50 -5.58 17.97
CA GLY A 482 -8.60 -6.91 18.53
C GLY A 482 -9.99 -7.18 19.07
N VAL A 483 -10.63 -8.28 18.65
CA VAL A 483 -11.94 -8.73 19.11
C VAL A 483 -11.95 -10.25 19.28
N GLY A 484 -12.75 -10.76 20.23
CA GLY A 484 -12.80 -12.18 20.56
C GLY A 484 -13.94 -12.97 19.94
N LEU A 485 -14.87 -12.31 19.21
CA LEU A 485 -16.05 -12.94 18.63
C LEU A 485 -16.22 -12.60 17.16
N LEU A 486 -16.59 -13.60 16.34
CA LEU A 486 -16.93 -13.41 14.94
C LEU A 486 -18.20 -12.57 14.81
N GLY A 487 -19.24 -12.88 15.56
CA GLY A 487 -20.49 -12.11 15.58
C GLY A 487 -21.00 -11.92 17.00
N LYS A 488 -21.47 -10.71 17.33
CA LYS A 488 -21.99 -10.31 18.63
C LYS A 488 -23.28 -9.53 18.45
N GLU A 489 -24.20 -9.70 19.40
CA GLU A 489 -25.49 -9.01 19.45
C GLU A 489 -25.37 -7.69 20.24
N ASP A 490 -26.29 -6.77 19.97
CA ASP A 490 -26.53 -5.55 20.79
C ASP A 490 -25.28 -4.67 20.98
N LEU A 491 -24.49 -4.46 19.91
CA LEU A 491 -23.40 -3.50 19.95
C LEU A 491 -23.94 -2.07 20.11
N LEU A 492 -23.20 -1.21 20.78
CA LEU A 492 -23.60 0.20 20.95
C LEU A 492 -23.83 0.92 19.62
N LEU A 493 -22.99 0.61 18.62
CA LEU A 493 -23.07 1.23 17.29
C LEU A 493 -23.85 0.39 16.26
N ARG A 494 -24.25 -0.84 16.63
CA ARG A 494 -25.05 -1.74 15.81
C ARG A 494 -25.98 -2.59 16.71
N PRO A 495 -27.14 -2.09 17.07
CA PRO A 495 -28.06 -2.79 17.95
C PRO A 495 -28.73 -4.00 17.28
N GLY A 496 -29.24 -4.91 18.10
CA GLY A 496 -30.04 -6.06 17.72
C GLY A 496 -29.20 -7.30 17.39
N ARG A 497 -29.70 -8.16 16.49
CA ARG A 497 -29.09 -9.48 16.18
C ARG A 497 -27.63 -9.38 15.72
N PRO A 498 -26.81 -10.42 15.88
CA PRO A 498 -25.47 -10.45 15.31
C PRO A 498 -25.50 -10.47 13.77
N SER A 499 -24.44 -10.07 13.12
CA SER A 499 -24.29 -10.16 11.65
C SER A 499 -23.80 -11.54 11.21
N GLY A 500 -22.96 -12.19 12.01
CA GLY A 500 -22.50 -13.56 11.84
C GLY A 500 -22.88 -14.47 12.99
N ILE A 501 -22.39 -15.70 12.96
CA ILE A 501 -22.57 -16.64 14.07
C ILE A 501 -21.78 -16.21 15.29
N LYS A 502 -22.28 -16.49 16.48
CA LYS A 502 -21.58 -16.23 17.74
C LYS A 502 -20.52 -17.31 17.98
N MET A 503 -19.33 -17.08 17.47
CA MET A 503 -18.20 -18.01 17.52
C MET A 503 -16.96 -17.32 18.07
N PRO A 504 -16.23 -17.92 19.02
CA PRO A 504 -14.94 -17.41 19.47
C PRO A 504 -13.90 -17.43 18.33
N VAL A 505 -13.11 -16.34 18.21
CA VAL A 505 -12.05 -16.15 17.24
C VAL A 505 -10.83 -15.53 17.92
N SER A 506 -9.96 -16.37 18.46
CA SER A 506 -8.82 -15.92 19.25
C SER A 506 -7.73 -15.25 18.41
N ASP A 507 -7.56 -15.68 17.16
CA ASP A 507 -6.55 -15.12 16.23
C ASP A 507 -6.89 -13.66 15.85
N SER A 508 -8.19 -13.27 15.96
CA SER A 508 -8.64 -11.90 15.70
C SER A 508 -8.21 -10.88 16.78
N GLN A 509 -7.70 -11.35 17.91
CA GLN A 509 -7.08 -10.47 18.92
C GLN A 509 -5.71 -9.91 18.48
N LEU A 510 -5.09 -10.46 17.45
CA LEU A 510 -3.81 -10.03 16.91
C LEU A 510 -2.74 -9.85 18.01
N ARG A 511 -2.61 -10.81 18.93
CA ARG A 511 -1.59 -10.81 19.97
C ARG A 511 -0.19 -11.05 19.41
N GLY A 512 0.82 -10.48 20.06
CA GLY A 512 2.23 -10.59 19.68
C GLY A 512 2.67 -9.49 18.75
N SER A 513 3.64 -9.79 17.91
CA SER A 513 4.26 -8.79 17.02
C SER A 513 3.38 -8.43 15.85
N PHE A 514 3.21 -7.14 15.63
CA PHE A 514 2.47 -6.56 14.51
C PHE A 514 3.25 -5.39 13.94
N SER A 515 3.37 -5.30 12.62
CA SER A 515 4.13 -4.25 11.95
C SER A 515 3.29 -3.58 10.87
N CYS A 516 3.39 -2.25 10.79
CA CYS A 516 2.74 -1.47 9.75
C CYS A 516 3.60 -0.28 9.33
N ARG A 517 3.28 0.31 8.18
CA ARG A 517 4.02 1.42 7.58
C ARG A 517 3.10 2.56 7.22
N LEU A 518 3.55 3.78 7.49
CA LEU A 518 2.92 5.04 7.12
C LEU A 518 3.97 6.00 6.55
N SER A 519 3.52 7.00 5.80
CA SER A 519 4.36 8.13 5.45
C SER A 519 3.56 9.42 5.47
N LEU A 520 4.16 10.51 5.92
CA LEU A 520 3.59 11.85 5.87
C LEU A 520 4.19 12.62 4.70
N PHE A 521 3.34 13.34 3.98
CA PHE A 521 3.75 14.16 2.85
C PHE A 521 3.06 15.53 2.91
N SER A 522 3.80 16.59 3.23
CA SER A 522 3.27 17.95 3.18
C SER A 522 3.38 18.54 1.77
N TYR A 523 2.45 19.44 1.45
CA TYR A 523 2.46 20.11 0.16
C TYR A 523 1.80 21.50 0.22
N ILE A 524 2.09 22.32 -0.80
CA ILE A 524 1.45 23.60 -1.06
C ILE A 524 0.74 23.52 -2.42
N GLY A 525 -0.53 23.90 -2.49
CA GLY A 525 -1.35 23.87 -3.70
C GLY A 525 -2.56 22.99 -3.54
N THR A 526 -2.81 22.10 -4.50
CA THR A 526 -3.88 21.08 -4.42
C THR A 526 -3.26 19.68 -4.42
N PRO A 527 -3.97 18.64 -3.95
CA PRO A 527 -3.49 17.26 -4.01
C PRO A 527 -3.05 16.83 -5.42
N VAL A 528 -3.76 17.33 -6.45
CA VAL A 528 -3.47 17.04 -7.86
C VAL A 528 -2.18 17.72 -8.32
N THR A 529 -2.04 19.03 -8.07
CA THR A 529 -0.84 19.78 -8.51
C THR A 529 0.42 19.39 -7.75
N ALA A 530 0.28 18.91 -6.52
CA ALA A 530 1.35 18.37 -5.70
C ALA A 530 1.69 16.90 -6.04
N GLY A 531 0.87 16.24 -6.86
CA GLY A 531 1.07 14.84 -7.23
C GLY A 531 0.94 13.87 -6.06
N VAL A 532 0.03 14.12 -5.12
CA VAL A 532 -0.14 13.28 -3.91
C VAL A 532 -0.30 11.80 -4.26
N ALA A 533 -1.17 11.48 -5.22
CA ALA A 533 -1.39 10.11 -5.68
C ALA A 533 -0.12 9.47 -6.27
N GLN A 534 0.68 10.24 -7.02
CA GLN A 534 1.95 9.81 -7.61
C GLN A 534 3.02 9.59 -6.53
N GLN A 535 3.07 10.46 -5.51
CA GLN A 535 4.00 10.33 -4.39
C GLN A 535 3.65 9.11 -3.52
N ALA A 536 2.37 8.85 -3.26
CA ALA A 536 1.93 7.65 -2.57
C ALA A 536 2.33 6.38 -3.35
N ARG A 537 2.10 6.35 -4.67
CA ARG A 537 2.50 5.24 -5.54
C ARG A 537 4.03 5.05 -5.56
N ALA A 538 4.79 6.12 -5.63
CA ALA A 538 6.25 6.07 -5.60
C ALA A 538 6.80 5.51 -4.28
N TRP A 539 6.19 5.87 -3.16
CA TRP A 539 6.53 5.35 -1.83
C TRP A 539 6.25 3.84 -1.72
N LEU A 540 5.09 3.40 -2.24
CA LEU A 540 4.72 1.98 -2.27
C LEU A 540 5.54 1.14 -3.26
N THR A 541 6.28 1.78 -4.18
CA THR A 541 7.03 1.11 -5.24
C THR A 541 8.50 1.52 -5.19
N PRO A 542 9.28 1.04 -4.22
CA PRO A 542 10.69 1.39 -4.08
C PRO A 542 11.51 0.89 -5.26
N VAL A 543 12.65 1.57 -5.53
CA VAL A 543 13.64 1.10 -6.49
C VAL A 543 14.14 -0.28 -6.10
N GLN A 544 14.08 -1.22 -7.05
CA GLN A 544 14.58 -2.58 -6.86
C GLN A 544 16.04 -2.66 -7.25
N CYS A 545 16.82 -3.47 -6.55
CA CYS A 545 18.24 -3.61 -6.80
C CYS A 545 18.61 -5.07 -7.05
N TYR A 546 19.50 -5.30 -7.99
CA TYR A 546 20.07 -6.61 -8.23
C TYR A 546 21.60 -6.53 -8.28
N ASN A 547 22.25 -7.23 -7.36
CA ASN A 547 23.66 -7.44 -7.36
C ASN A 547 23.95 -8.92 -7.60
N LYS A 548 24.83 -9.20 -8.56
CA LYS A 548 25.25 -10.57 -8.85
C LYS A 548 26.12 -11.10 -7.70
N ILE A 549 25.76 -12.30 -7.21
CA ILE A 549 26.52 -12.97 -6.17
C ILE A 549 27.83 -13.50 -6.75
N PRO A 550 29.00 -13.29 -6.16
CA PRO A 550 30.29 -13.66 -6.71
C PRO A 550 30.45 -15.15 -7.04
N TRP A 551 29.81 -16.04 -6.31
CA TRP A 551 29.85 -17.50 -6.55
C TRP A 551 28.73 -17.98 -7.49
N ASP A 552 27.78 -17.16 -7.85
CA ASP A 552 26.77 -17.46 -8.86
C ASP A 552 27.38 -17.42 -10.28
N ALA A 553 28.65 -17.78 -10.35
CA ALA A 553 29.44 -17.86 -11.58
C ALA A 553 29.05 -19.04 -12.47
N MET A 554 28.22 -19.96 -12.01
CA MET A 554 27.56 -20.91 -12.91
C MET A 554 26.60 -20.15 -13.81
N LYS A 555 27.14 -19.55 -14.85
CA LYS A 555 26.39 -19.03 -16.00
C LYS A 555 25.75 -20.21 -16.70
N LEU A 556 24.65 -20.71 -16.14
CA LEU A 556 23.83 -21.76 -16.73
C LEU A 556 23.23 -21.33 -18.07
N ASN A 557 23.23 -20.04 -18.37
CA ASN A 557 22.71 -19.47 -19.60
C ASN A 557 23.78 -18.61 -20.29
N LYS A 558 24.18 -18.99 -21.51
CA LYS A 558 24.88 -18.06 -22.41
C LYS A 558 23.94 -16.87 -22.65
N ALA A 559 24.51 -15.67 -22.71
CA ALA A 559 23.76 -14.48 -23.13
C ALA A 559 23.12 -14.73 -24.50
N LYS A 560 21.80 -14.68 -24.56
CA LYS A 560 21.00 -14.86 -25.78
C LYS A 560 20.67 -13.53 -26.46
N PHE A 561 20.72 -12.46 -25.70
CA PHE A 561 20.30 -11.12 -26.11
C PHE A 561 21.40 -10.11 -25.76
N ASN A 562 21.47 -9.04 -26.53
CA ASN A 562 22.34 -7.91 -26.24
C ASN A 562 21.48 -6.84 -25.51
N VAL A 563 21.37 -6.98 -24.19
CA VAL A 563 20.59 -6.10 -23.34
C VAL A 563 21.41 -4.84 -23.03
N PRO A 564 20.88 -3.62 -23.24
CA PRO A 564 21.61 -2.39 -22.94
C PRO A 564 21.86 -2.25 -21.42
N GLU A 565 22.91 -1.54 -21.05
CA GLU A 565 23.29 -1.30 -19.64
C GLU A 565 22.40 -0.27 -18.93
N SER A 566 21.65 0.51 -19.69
CA SER A 566 20.62 1.42 -19.21
C SER A 566 19.47 1.44 -20.21
N TYR A 567 18.24 1.39 -19.70
CA TYR A 567 17.06 1.35 -20.56
C TYR A 567 15.87 2.01 -19.86
N SER A 568 14.99 2.61 -20.68
CA SER A 568 13.69 3.15 -20.22
C SER A 568 12.64 2.73 -21.25
N LEU A 569 11.64 1.97 -20.86
CA LEU A 569 10.58 1.50 -21.77
C LEU A 569 9.62 2.62 -22.14
N LEU A 570 9.15 3.36 -21.14
CA LEU A 570 8.20 4.46 -21.33
C LEU A 570 8.41 5.55 -20.28
N LYS A 571 7.88 6.75 -20.60
CA LYS A 571 7.91 7.92 -19.73
C LYS A 571 6.55 8.61 -19.72
N MET A 572 6.12 9.02 -18.52
CA MET A 572 4.95 9.87 -18.25
C MET A 572 5.34 11.03 -17.35
N PRO A 573 4.54 12.11 -17.29
CA PRO A 573 4.69 13.16 -16.29
C PRO A 573 4.52 12.62 -14.86
N PRO A 574 5.20 13.21 -13.86
CA PRO A 574 5.05 12.81 -12.45
C PRO A 574 3.77 13.35 -11.78
N VAL A 575 2.82 13.83 -12.56
CA VAL A 575 1.48 14.33 -12.18
C VAL A 575 0.46 13.90 -13.23
N GLY A 576 -0.82 13.91 -12.89
CA GLY A 576 -1.91 13.50 -13.81
C GLY A 576 -2.24 12.02 -13.66
N CYS A 577 -2.32 11.27 -14.76
CA CYS A 577 -2.73 9.87 -14.75
C CYS A 577 -1.73 8.94 -14.06
N LEU A 578 -2.27 7.86 -13.47
CA LEU A 578 -1.51 6.73 -12.93
C LEU A 578 -1.69 5.48 -13.78
N ILE A 579 -0.68 4.61 -13.76
CA ILE A 579 -0.76 3.26 -14.35
C ILE A 579 -1.47 2.33 -13.35
N SER A 580 -2.51 1.62 -13.80
CA SER A 580 -3.15 0.56 -13.04
C SER A 580 -2.83 -0.84 -13.59
N ALA A 581 -2.36 -0.95 -14.84
CA ALA A 581 -1.81 -2.18 -15.39
C ALA A 581 -0.78 -1.84 -16.49
N LEU A 582 0.35 -2.51 -16.45
CA LEU A 582 1.34 -2.55 -17.54
C LEU A 582 1.77 -4.00 -17.69
N LYS A 583 1.30 -4.66 -18.75
CA LYS A 583 1.49 -6.10 -18.95
C LYS A 583 1.54 -6.47 -20.43
N LYS A 584 1.96 -7.68 -20.73
CA LYS A 584 1.74 -8.30 -22.05
C LYS A 584 0.27 -8.73 -22.17
N ALA A 585 -0.34 -8.55 -23.34
CA ALA A 585 -1.70 -9.03 -23.60
C ALA A 585 -1.80 -10.55 -23.42
N GLU A 586 -2.98 -11.04 -22.97
CA GLU A 586 -3.20 -12.47 -22.69
C GLU A 586 -3.08 -13.36 -23.94
N ASP A 587 -3.62 -12.90 -25.07
CA ASP A 587 -3.83 -13.69 -26.28
C ASP A 587 -3.00 -13.22 -27.50
N ARG A 588 -2.21 -12.12 -27.36
CA ARG A 588 -1.48 -11.52 -28.49
C ARG A 588 -0.14 -10.90 -28.08
N GLN A 589 0.68 -10.58 -29.09
CA GLN A 589 2.01 -9.98 -28.91
C GLN A 589 1.92 -8.44 -28.87
N GLU A 590 1.18 -7.91 -27.91
CA GLU A 590 0.97 -6.49 -27.69
C GLU A 590 1.15 -6.13 -26.22
N LEU A 591 1.46 -4.87 -25.96
CA LEU A 591 1.58 -4.32 -24.63
C LEU A 591 0.23 -3.73 -24.21
N ILE A 592 -0.27 -4.11 -23.06
CA ILE A 592 -1.45 -3.51 -22.43
C ILE A 592 -1.01 -2.46 -21.43
N LEU A 593 -1.54 -1.26 -21.59
CA LEU A 593 -1.38 -0.15 -20.66
C LEU A 593 -2.76 0.33 -20.23
N ARG A 594 -3.06 0.23 -18.95
CA ARG A 594 -4.27 0.83 -18.36
C ARG A 594 -3.88 2.02 -17.52
N LEU A 595 -4.49 3.15 -17.84
CA LEU A 595 -4.32 4.41 -17.12
C LEU A 595 -5.62 4.80 -16.43
N PHE A 596 -5.51 5.55 -15.34
CA PHE A 596 -6.65 6.18 -14.70
C PHE A 596 -6.29 7.57 -14.16
N ASN A 597 -7.30 8.44 -14.07
CA ASN A 597 -7.17 9.74 -13.45
C ASN A 597 -7.54 9.63 -11.96
N PRO A 598 -6.61 9.79 -11.01
CA PRO A 598 -6.89 9.66 -9.58
C PRO A 598 -7.63 10.86 -8.98
N ALA A 599 -7.81 11.96 -9.72
CA ALA A 599 -8.45 13.16 -9.22
C ALA A 599 -9.97 13.00 -9.09
N GLU A 600 -10.57 13.64 -8.09
CA GLU A 600 -12.01 13.66 -7.88
C GLU A 600 -12.75 14.59 -8.86
N LEU A 601 -12.20 15.78 -9.13
CA LEU A 601 -12.91 16.85 -9.84
C LEU A 601 -12.18 17.35 -11.09
N THR A 602 -10.91 17.02 -11.25
CA THR A 602 -10.07 17.62 -12.30
C THR A 602 -9.75 16.59 -13.38
N SER A 603 -10.06 16.93 -14.63
CA SER A 603 -9.63 16.15 -15.79
C SER A 603 -8.13 16.32 -16.03
N CYS A 604 -7.48 15.34 -16.62
CA CYS A 604 -6.07 15.40 -17.00
C CYS A 604 -5.82 14.81 -18.38
N ASP A 605 -4.79 15.32 -19.06
CA ASP A 605 -4.28 14.72 -20.28
C ASP A 605 -3.26 13.64 -19.95
N ALA A 606 -3.32 12.51 -20.65
CA ALA A 606 -2.32 11.47 -20.54
C ALA A 606 -1.31 11.61 -21.67
N THR A 607 -0.04 11.81 -21.30
CA THR A 607 1.07 11.78 -22.25
C THR A 607 1.95 10.59 -21.93
N VAL A 608 2.12 9.68 -22.90
CA VAL A 608 2.98 8.50 -22.77
C VAL A 608 3.99 8.50 -23.92
N ALA A 609 5.26 8.56 -23.60
CA ALA A 609 6.36 8.46 -24.55
C ALA A 609 7.06 7.11 -24.42
N PHE A 610 7.07 6.30 -25.48
CA PHE A 610 7.81 5.04 -25.53
C PHE A 610 9.21 5.25 -26.13
N SER A 611 10.18 4.49 -25.65
CA SER A 611 11.54 4.47 -26.25
C SER A 611 11.59 3.66 -27.54
N ARG A 612 10.63 2.78 -27.76
CA ARG A 612 10.46 1.99 -28.98
C ARG A 612 9.42 2.62 -29.89
N LYS A 613 9.50 2.28 -31.18
CA LYS A 613 8.54 2.76 -32.17
C LYS A 613 7.17 2.12 -31.90
N VAL A 614 6.14 2.95 -31.68
CA VAL A 614 4.76 2.52 -31.61
C VAL A 614 4.22 2.41 -33.04
N MET A 615 3.74 1.23 -33.41
CA MET A 615 3.13 0.96 -34.70
C MET A 615 1.62 1.25 -34.66
N THR A 616 0.96 0.78 -33.63
CA THR A 616 -0.47 1.00 -33.39
C THR A 616 -0.76 1.21 -31.90
N CYS A 617 -1.75 2.04 -31.61
CA CYS A 617 -2.37 2.19 -30.30
C CYS A 617 -3.88 2.07 -30.50
N THR A 618 -4.52 1.14 -29.83
CA THR A 618 -5.97 0.92 -29.93
C THR A 618 -6.58 0.86 -28.54
N GLU A 619 -7.66 1.59 -28.30
CA GLU A 619 -8.40 1.47 -27.04
C GLU A 619 -9.15 0.15 -26.98
N THR A 620 -9.08 -0.53 -25.86
CA THR A 620 -9.74 -1.83 -25.62
C THR A 620 -10.65 -1.75 -24.41
N MET A 621 -11.51 -2.74 -24.25
CA MET A 621 -12.23 -2.95 -22.99
C MET A 621 -11.24 -3.35 -21.86
N MET A 622 -11.68 -3.28 -20.61
CA MET A 622 -10.86 -3.66 -19.46
C MET A 622 -10.38 -5.13 -19.51
N ASN A 623 -11.14 -6.01 -20.16
CA ASN A 623 -10.78 -7.41 -20.41
C ASN A 623 -9.94 -7.62 -21.68
N GLU A 624 -9.32 -6.56 -22.20
CA GLU A 624 -8.42 -6.51 -23.37
C GLU A 624 -9.09 -6.80 -24.72
N ARG A 625 -10.40 -7.05 -24.78
CA ARG A 625 -11.11 -7.22 -26.05
C ARG A 625 -11.25 -5.88 -26.77
N PHE A 626 -11.10 -5.92 -28.10
CA PHE A 626 -11.34 -4.74 -28.91
C PHE A 626 -12.84 -4.37 -28.87
N ASN A 627 -13.10 -3.08 -28.76
CA ASN A 627 -14.47 -2.57 -28.88
C ASN A 627 -14.83 -2.55 -30.36
N THR A 628 -15.81 -3.35 -30.78
CA THR A 628 -16.23 -3.47 -32.17
C THR A 628 -16.78 -2.16 -32.76
N GLU A 629 -17.24 -1.26 -31.89
CA GLU A 629 -17.81 0.05 -32.31
C GLU A 629 -16.76 1.17 -32.42
N LYS A 630 -15.57 1.03 -31.78
CA LYS A 630 -14.51 2.06 -31.68
C LYS A 630 -13.13 1.51 -32.00
N ASN A 631 -12.99 0.76 -33.09
CA ASN A 631 -11.71 0.14 -33.47
C ASN A 631 -10.83 1.11 -34.26
N GLU A 632 -10.59 2.31 -33.71
CA GLU A 632 -9.73 3.32 -34.32
C GLU A 632 -8.31 3.26 -33.73
N VAL A 633 -7.32 3.39 -34.63
CA VAL A 633 -5.93 3.58 -34.22
C VAL A 633 -5.78 5.02 -33.72
N LEU A 634 -5.48 5.14 -32.43
CA LEU A 634 -5.33 6.44 -31.79
C LEU A 634 -3.95 7.03 -32.13
N LYS A 635 -3.93 8.32 -32.47
CA LYS A 635 -2.68 9.09 -32.64
C LYS A 635 -2.19 9.68 -31.32
N GLU A 636 -3.11 10.04 -30.45
CA GLU A 636 -2.86 10.63 -29.13
C GLU A 636 -3.85 10.06 -28.12
N LEU A 637 -3.45 10.01 -26.86
CA LEU A 637 -4.34 9.64 -25.78
C LEU A 637 -5.26 10.83 -25.46
N ALA A 638 -6.55 10.59 -25.39
CA ALA A 638 -7.53 11.63 -25.10
C ALA A 638 -7.50 12.03 -23.62
N LEU A 639 -8.22 13.13 -23.33
CA LEU A 639 -8.52 13.61 -21.99
C LEU A 639 -9.16 12.51 -21.12
N PHE A 640 -8.70 12.40 -19.88
CA PHE A 640 -9.27 11.52 -18.85
C PHE A 640 -10.14 12.34 -17.90
N LEU A 641 -11.40 11.98 -17.79
CA LEU A 641 -12.31 12.56 -16.80
C LEU A 641 -11.93 12.09 -15.39
N PRO A 642 -12.39 12.79 -14.33
CA PRO A 642 -12.18 12.35 -12.94
C PRO A 642 -12.63 10.90 -12.72
N GLY A 643 -11.79 10.09 -12.08
CA GLY A 643 -12.07 8.67 -11.79
C GLY A 643 -12.16 7.77 -13.03
N GLN A 644 -11.90 8.28 -14.23
CA GLN A 644 -11.97 7.49 -15.45
C GLN A 644 -10.74 6.61 -15.60
N SER A 645 -10.97 5.30 -15.89
CA SER A 645 -9.92 4.38 -16.33
C SER A 645 -10.13 3.98 -17.79
N ARG A 646 -9.01 3.88 -18.55
CA ARG A 646 -9.01 3.45 -19.95
C ARG A 646 -7.86 2.50 -20.22
N THR A 647 -8.10 1.50 -21.05
CA THR A 647 -7.15 0.46 -21.40
C THR A 647 -6.75 0.56 -22.86
N PHE A 648 -5.46 0.47 -23.13
CA PHE A 648 -4.88 0.61 -24.47
C PHE A 648 -4.00 -0.60 -24.80
N SER A 649 -4.10 -1.08 -26.04
CA SER A 649 -3.24 -2.09 -26.62
C SER A 649 -2.24 -1.43 -27.57
N TYR A 650 -0.95 -1.67 -27.33
CA TYR A 650 0.15 -1.10 -28.12
C TYR A 650 0.91 -2.20 -28.84
N ARG A 651 1.05 -2.04 -30.17
CA ARG A 651 2.06 -2.78 -30.94
C ARG A 651 3.32 -1.95 -31.01
N ILE A 652 4.38 -2.41 -30.35
CA ILE A 652 5.70 -1.77 -30.31
C ILE A 652 6.72 -2.64 -31.03
N VAL A 653 7.73 -2.00 -31.71
CA VAL A 653 8.80 -2.68 -32.48
C VAL A 653 10.17 -2.21 -32.02
#